data_fc408c31cfb9c6b75a747ed228ef36d7
#
_entry.id   fc408c31cfb9c6b75a747ed228ef36d7
#
_cell.length_a   1.000
_cell.length_b   1.000
_cell.length_c   1.000
_cell.angle_alpha   90.00
_cell.angle_beta   90.00
_cell.angle_gamma   90.00
#
_symmetry.space_group_name_H-M   'P 1'
#
loop_
_entity.id
_entity.type
_entity.pdbx_description
1 polymer ?
#
loop_
_entity_poly.entity_id
_entity_poly.type
_entity_poly.pdbx_seq_one_letter_code
_entity_poly.pdbx_strand_id
1 'polypeptide(L)'
;MTGKVLKFAALAAIAIGVFWFMKKDRHEISSEGYIGRSGIVIEDGKMSPEALLALGRMSDPQVSPDGKHILYGVSYTSVEQNRSVRNLFICDLGGENNQQLTTAGKSISNARWSNDGKKIVFLYGGQIWSADIKHGKNGWSLKKAHKISDIPNGAGEFKLSPDESKVMYISYIKSAVKSPTDCYGDLDKATAYTTDDLMYRHWDHTVMEIPHTFVADFDFEKVGTGKDMLEGEPELYELPTEPFGGLEQLSWSPDSKYIAYSCRKLAGKKYAFSTDTEIYIYNVATGESELIEMGGGYDTDPVWSPDGSKLCWISMERDGYEADKQRLIVAEMAVPTGNTEKGNTGTTPKATNIQDITVDFKYNVSSPVWSADSKSIYFASLAEGLQGIFRAYEDAESWDIERITGDDMWNDFGSPFHIVEAEDGSKTYYATWCSMDFPTELVAINVTKDGAQYKQITNENAHILDQLAEHKTEARYVKTVDGKDMLTWVLYPPQFDPSKEYPSILICLGGPQGTLSQGWSYRWNYRLMASQGYVVVLPNRRGTTAFGQEWTEQISGDYPGLNMQDYLAAAREMKAEPFVGKMAACGASYGGYSVYYLCGTHEDTFDAFIAHAGIFNEEHMYMTTEEMWFPNFDNGGTHETVIDPRVGTAEAPVGPAGDGVTFGGIKQGGSPWSNDPKAVRHYALSPHKLVTKWHTPLMVIHGGMDYRVPVDEGMAAYNAAQMMGVPSRLLIFPDENHWILKPQNAMLWHREYFRWLSEWL
;
A
#
# COMPACT_ATOMS: atom_id res chain seq x y z
N MET A 1 5.48 68.19 -20.50
CA MET A 1 6.15 67.41 -19.42
C MET A 1 5.19 66.56 -18.56
N THR A 2 3.88 66.73 -18.69
CA THR A 2 2.87 66.04 -17.87
C THR A 2 2.51 64.59 -18.28
N GLY A 3 2.71 64.22 -19.55
CA GLY A 3 2.30 62.86 -20.05
C GLY A 3 3.33 61.74 -19.76
N LYS A 4 4.61 62.06 -19.49
CA LYS A 4 5.61 61.02 -19.18
C LYS A 4 5.63 60.67 -17.69
N VAL A 5 5.27 61.57 -16.82
CA VAL A 5 5.21 61.36 -15.36
C VAL A 5 4.01 60.44 -15.02
N LEU A 6 2.85 60.58 -15.69
CA LEU A 6 1.69 59.71 -15.49
C LEU A 6 1.93 58.26 -15.97
N LYS A 7 2.70 58.07 -17.09
CA LYS A 7 3.03 56.69 -17.52
C LYS A 7 4.03 55.98 -16.60
N PHE A 8 4.95 56.69 -16.03
CA PHE A 8 5.90 56.13 -15.03
C PHE A 8 5.21 55.80 -13.71
N ALA A 9 4.28 56.62 -13.24
CA ALA A 9 3.50 56.35 -12.04
C ALA A 9 2.54 55.17 -12.23
N ALA A 10 1.92 55.01 -13.40
CA ALA A 10 1.06 53.86 -13.72
C ALA A 10 1.87 52.56 -13.83
N LEU A 11 3.06 52.58 -14.47
CA LEU A 11 3.95 51.40 -14.54
C LEU A 11 4.54 51.03 -13.16
N ALA A 12 4.86 51.99 -12.32
CA ALA A 12 5.30 51.74 -10.95
C ALA A 12 4.16 51.18 -10.08
N ALA A 13 2.93 51.70 -10.23
CA ALA A 13 1.76 51.16 -9.52
C ALA A 13 1.38 49.74 -9.98
N ILE A 14 1.50 49.43 -11.27
CA ILE A 14 1.32 48.07 -11.79
C ILE A 14 2.44 47.16 -11.33
N ALA A 15 3.70 47.58 -11.34
CA ALA A 15 4.83 46.82 -10.84
C ALA A 15 4.74 46.58 -9.32
N ILE A 16 4.32 47.59 -8.54
CA ILE A 16 4.09 47.44 -7.09
C ILE A 16 2.87 46.55 -6.83
N GLY A 17 1.78 46.67 -7.61
CA GLY A 17 0.61 45.82 -7.52
C GLY A 17 0.90 44.35 -7.88
N VAL A 18 1.65 44.12 -8.96
CA VAL A 18 2.10 42.77 -9.36
C VAL A 18 3.09 42.20 -8.34
N PHE A 19 4.02 43.05 -7.79
CA PHE A 19 4.93 42.61 -6.75
C PHE A 19 4.21 42.34 -5.40
N TRP A 20 3.15 43.08 -5.11
CA TRP A 20 2.30 42.87 -3.93
C TRP A 20 1.39 41.65 -4.10
N PHE A 21 0.81 41.42 -5.30
CA PHE A 21 0.09 40.20 -5.62
C PHE A 21 1.01 38.96 -5.59
N MET A 22 2.19 39.04 -6.23
CA MET A 22 3.20 37.97 -6.17
C MET A 22 3.74 37.69 -4.75
N LYS A 23 3.74 38.71 -3.87
CA LYS A 23 4.16 38.56 -2.47
C LYS A 23 3.04 38.01 -1.61
N LYS A 24 1.77 38.21 -1.97
CA LYS A 24 0.61 37.70 -1.25
C LYS A 24 0.42 36.20 -1.49
N ASP A 25 0.63 35.72 -2.72
CA ASP A 25 0.52 34.30 -3.07
C ASP A 25 1.64 33.40 -2.49
N ARG A 26 2.73 34.00 -2.01
CA ARG A 26 3.88 33.26 -1.46
C ARG A 26 3.75 32.92 0.04
N HIS A 27 2.77 33.44 0.76
CA HIS A 27 2.78 33.45 2.21
C HIS A 27 1.52 32.94 2.91
N GLU A 28 0.50 32.50 2.19
CA GLU A 28 -0.73 32.06 2.83
C GLU A 28 -1.19 30.69 2.29
N ILE A 29 -1.29 29.72 3.20
CA ILE A 29 -2.01 28.47 2.96
C ILE A 29 -3.52 28.82 2.95
N SER A 30 -4.20 28.61 1.81
CA SER A 30 -5.62 28.92 1.68
C SER A 30 -6.47 27.92 2.47
N SER A 31 -7.45 28.44 3.21
CA SER A 31 -8.48 27.62 3.86
C SER A 31 -9.73 27.41 3.01
N GLU A 32 -9.76 27.95 1.80
CA GLU A 32 -10.89 27.73 0.87
C GLU A 32 -11.05 26.25 0.55
N GLY A 33 -12.22 25.68 0.83
CA GLY A 33 -12.52 24.27 0.68
C GLY A 33 -12.01 23.39 1.82
N TYR A 34 -11.69 23.95 2.98
CA TYR A 34 -11.35 23.19 4.19
C TYR A 34 -12.42 22.14 4.52
N ILE A 35 -11.98 20.95 4.88
CA ILE A 35 -12.82 19.85 5.39
C ILE A 35 -12.26 19.46 6.75
N GLY A 36 -13.10 19.54 7.76
CA GLY A 36 -12.74 19.21 9.14
C GLY A 36 -13.54 18.04 9.70
N ARG A 37 -13.40 17.84 11.00
CA ARG A 37 -14.09 16.80 11.76
C ARG A 37 -15.61 16.88 11.59
N SER A 38 -16.24 15.75 11.32
CA SER A 38 -17.69 15.64 11.20
C SER A 38 -18.38 15.72 12.57
N GLY A 39 -19.54 16.38 12.61
CA GLY A 39 -20.44 16.40 13.77
C GLY A 39 -21.58 15.39 13.67
N ILE A 40 -21.37 14.25 12.98
CA ILE A 40 -22.42 13.23 12.81
C ILE A 40 -22.93 12.73 14.18
N VAL A 41 -24.25 12.58 14.28
CA VAL A 41 -24.93 12.03 15.47
C VAL A 41 -25.51 10.67 15.12
N ILE A 42 -25.27 9.67 15.97
CA ILE A 42 -25.71 8.29 15.80
C ILE A 42 -26.70 7.96 16.92
N GLU A 43 -27.99 7.92 16.61
CA GLU A 43 -29.04 7.76 17.63
C GLU A 43 -29.30 6.29 18.03
N ASP A 44 -29.06 5.34 17.12
CA ASP A 44 -29.36 3.92 17.29
C ASP A 44 -28.13 3.06 17.67
N GLY A 45 -26.96 3.67 17.82
CA GLY A 45 -25.70 3.00 18.11
C GLY A 45 -25.15 2.16 16.94
N LYS A 46 -25.71 2.28 15.73
CA LYS A 46 -25.28 1.52 14.57
C LYS A 46 -24.33 2.31 13.69
N MET A 47 -23.24 1.70 13.31
CA MET A 47 -22.36 2.27 12.33
C MET A 47 -23.02 2.29 10.95
N SER A 48 -23.07 3.45 10.31
CA SER A 48 -23.56 3.61 8.93
C SER A 48 -22.40 3.88 7.97
N PRO A 49 -22.61 3.77 6.64
CA PRO A 49 -21.62 4.20 5.66
C PRO A 49 -21.21 5.67 5.83
N GLU A 50 -22.17 6.54 6.22
CA GLU A 50 -21.92 7.94 6.52
C GLU A 50 -20.98 8.10 7.72
N ALA A 51 -21.17 7.31 8.77
CA ALA A 51 -20.31 7.30 9.95
C ALA A 51 -18.89 6.80 9.60
N LEU A 52 -18.77 5.73 8.80
CA LEU A 52 -17.48 5.21 8.33
C LEU A 52 -16.69 6.27 7.55
N LEU A 53 -17.32 6.96 6.61
CA LEU A 53 -16.65 7.99 5.80
C LEU A 53 -16.37 9.28 6.59
N ALA A 54 -17.08 9.52 7.68
CA ALA A 54 -16.87 10.67 8.57
C ALA A 54 -15.64 10.52 9.49
N LEU A 55 -15.12 9.31 9.68
CA LEU A 55 -13.94 9.05 10.50
C LEU A 55 -12.69 9.70 9.91
N GLY A 56 -11.92 10.37 10.76
CA GLY A 56 -10.60 10.90 10.43
C GLY A 56 -9.59 9.76 10.19
N ARG A 57 -8.76 9.93 9.18
CA ARG A 57 -7.71 8.98 8.79
C ARG A 57 -6.35 9.52 9.16
N MET A 58 -5.80 9.00 10.25
CA MET A 58 -4.49 9.39 10.76
C MET A 58 -3.35 8.70 9.99
N SER A 59 -2.24 9.41 9.79
CA SER A 59 -1.03 8.86 9.17
C SER A 59 0.20 9.74 9.40
N ASP A 60 1.38 9.21 9.08
CA ASP A 60 2.67 9.89 9.01
C ASP A 60 3.04 10.63 10.31
N PRO A 61 3.12 9.94 11.47
CA PRO A 61 3.56 10.55 12.72
C PRO A 61 5.06 10.83 12.70
N GLN A 62 5.44 12.02 13.19
CA GLN A 62 6.83 12.47 13.28
C GLN A 62 7.11 13.04 14.67
N VAL A 63 8.11 12.51 15.37
CA VAL A 63 8.52 13.09 16.65
C VAL A 63 9.41 14.30 16.41
N SER A 64 9.21 15.36 17.21
CA SER A 64 10.06 16.54 17.19
C SER A 64 11.52 16.21 17.60
N PRO A 65 12.53 16.95 17.13
CA PRO A 65 13.94 16.68 17.45
C PRO A 65 14.28 16.70 18.94
N ASP A 66 13.49 17.39 19.76
CA ASP A 66 13.64 17.41 21.21
C ASP A 66 12.93 16.22 21.93
N GLY A 67 12.29 15.32 21.16
CA GLY A 67 11.63 14.14 21.66
C GLY A 67 10.34 14.37 22.46
N LYS A 68 9.73 15.58 22.36
CA LYS A 68 8.61 15.94 23.26
C LYS A 68 7.26 16.01 22.60
N HIS A 69 7.19 16.12 21.28
CA HIS A 69 5.96 16.35 20.55
C HIS A 69 5.84 15.40 19.37
N ILE A 70 4.62 15.06 18.99
CA ILE A 70 4.32 14.28 17.81
C ILE A 70 3.53 15.16 16.84
N LEU A 71 4.07 15.34 15.62
CA LEU A 71 3.39 15.93 14.47
C LEU A 71 2.80 14.79 13.64
N TYR A 72 1.54 14.89 13.23
CA TYR A 72 0.88 13.88 12.41
C TYR A 72 -0.18 14.51 11.49
N GLY A 73 -0.64 13.78 10.51
CA GLY A 73 -1.67 14.24 9.61
C GLY A 73 -2.99 13.49 9.82
N VAL A 74 -4.11 14.20 9.67
CA VAL A 74 -5.44 13.59 9.63
C VAL A 74 -6.17 14.05 8.37
N SER A 75 -6.70 13.08 7.61
CA SER A 75 -7.54 13.33 6.44
C SER A 75 -9.01 13.19 6.84
N TYR A 76 -9.81 14.22 6.56
CA TYR A 76 -11.26 14.16 6.66
C TYR A 76 -11.90 14.17 5.29
N THR A 77 -13.02 13.48 5.16
CA THR A 77 -13.77 13.28 3.91
C THR A 77 -15.05 14.07 3.93
N SER A 78 -15.36 14.74 2.83
CA SER A 78 -16.67 15.31 2.54
C SER A 78 -17.33 14.59 1.37
N VAL A 79 -18.42 13.91 1.64
CA VAL A 79 -19.25 13.26 0.61
C VAL A 79 -19.88 14.32 -0.30
N GLU A 80 -20.28 15.46 0.24
CA GLU A 80 -20.84 16.57 -0.54
C GLU A 80 -19.84 17.14 -1.55
N GLN A 81 -18.60 17.41 -1.10
CA GLN A 81 -17.51 17.89 -1.97
C GLN A 81 -16.84 16.79 -2.80
N ASN A 82 -17.20 15.53 -2.55
CA ASN A 82 -16.66 14.33 -3.18
C ASN A 82 -15.12 14.23 -3.13
N ARG A 83 -14.52 14.61 -2.00
CA ARG A 83 -13.07 14.60 -1.80
C ARG A 83 -12.67 14.54 -0.34
N SER A 84 -11.39 14.27 -0.09
CA SER A 84 -10.78 14.33 1.24
C SER A 84 -9.71 15.43 1.28
N VAL A 85 -9.50 15.99 2.47
CA VAL A 85 -8.43 16.98 2.72
C VAL A 85 -7.68 16.59 3.98
N ARG A 86 -6.35 16.54 3.87
CA ARG A 86 -5.44 16.28 4.98
C ARG A 86 -4.93 17.56 5.58
N ASN A 87 -4.94 17.63 6.91
CA ASN A 87 -4.35 18.71 7.70
C ASN A 87 -3.43 18.16 8.78
N LEU A 88 -2.53 19.01 9.29
CA LEU A 88 -1.57 18.66 10.32
C LEU A 88 -2.14 18.88 11.72
N PHE A 89 -1.75 17.99 12.62
CA PHE A 89 -2.04 17.99 14.04
C PHE A 89 -0.75 17.83 14.83
N ILE A 90 -0.76 18.26 16.08
CA ILE A 90 0.37 18.13 17.00
C ILE A 90 -0.13 17.84 18.41
N CYS A 91 0.54 16.96 19.13
CA CYS A 91 0.34 16.72 20.54
C CYS A 91 1.67 16.55 21.26
N ASP A 92 1.63 16.56 22.59
CA ASP A 92 2.79 16.15 23.39
C ASP A 92 3.04 14.65 23.23
N LEU A 93 4.25 14.18 23.51
CA LEU A 93 4.62 12.77 23.37
C LEU A 93 3.73 11.83 24.21
N GLY A 94 3.18 12.34 25.32
CA GLY A 94 2.21 11.64 26.16
C GLY A 94 0.76 11.71 25.71
N GLY A 95 0.45 12.47 24.64
CA GLY A 95 -0.89 12.66 24.09
C GLY A 95 -1.63 13.90 24.60
N GLU A 96 -1.05 14.62 25.56
CA GLU A 96 -1.64 15.85 26.07
C GLU A 96 -1.53 16.99 25.03
N ASN A 97 -2.28 18.07 25.22
CA ASN A 97 -2.28 19.27 24.37
C ASN A 97 -2.46 19.01 22.87
N ASN A 98 -3.28 18.02 22.54
CA ASN A 98 -3.59 17.69 21.14
C ASN A 98 -4.31 18.87 20.47
N GLN A 99 -3.75 19.33 19.34
CA GLN A 99 -4.20 20.51 18.63
C GLN A 99 -4.11 20.32 17.12
N GLN A 100 -5.14 20.73 16.39
CA GLN A 100 -5.07 20.91 14.95
C GLN A 100 -4.17 22.11 14.63
N LEU A 101 -3.12 21.88 13.82
CA LEU A 101 -2.10 22.87 13.49
C LEU A 101 -2.44 23.70 12.24
N THR A 102 -3.14 23.07 11.26
CA THR A 102 -3.50 23.71 9.98
C THR A 102 -4.97 23.52 9.64
N THR A 103 -5.53 24.47 8.86
CA THR A 103 -6.89 24.44 8.32
C THR A 103 -6.89 24.72 6.83
N ALA A 104 -6.05 24.00 6.10
CA ALA A 104 -5.86 24.16 4.67
C ALA A 104 -7.04 23.58 3.88
N GLY A 105 -7.37 24.20 2.76
CA GLY A 105 -8.40 23.72 1.83
C GLY A 105 -7.91 22.71 0.80
N LYS A 106 -6.58 22.50 0.72
CA LYS A 106 -5.92 21.42 -0.02
C LYS A 106 -5.06 20.63 0.97
N SER A 107 -4.82 19.37 0.68
CA SER A 107 -4.03 18.49 1.54
C SER A 107 -2.63 19.02 1.77
N ILE A 108 -2.19 18.96 3.03
CA ILE A 108 -0.80 19.11 3.44
C ILE A 108 -0.29 17.71 3.78
N SER A 109 0.79 17.28 3.14
CA SER A 109 1.36 15.93 3.31
C SER A 109 2.87 15.98 3.48
N ASN A 110 3.46 14.84 3.82
CA ASN A 110 4.89 14.63 3.92
C ASN A 110 5.59 15.70 4.80
N ALA A 111 4.99 16.02 5.96
CA ALA A 111 5.52 17.06 6.85
C ALA A 111 6.74 16.55 7.63
N ARG A 112 7.82 17.32 7.64
CA ARG A 112 9.10 16.98 8.30
C ARG A 112 9.62 18.14 9.14
N TRP A 113 10.09 17.83 10.34
CA TRP A 113 10.76 18.78 11.20
C TRP A 113 12.14 19.18 10.65
N SER A 114 12.54 20.43 10.87
CA SER A 114 13.97 20.77 10.80
C SER A 114 14.72 20.21 12.01
N ASN A 115 16.01 19.91 11.86
CA ASN A 115 16.87 19.37 12.93
C ASN A 115 16.90 20.25 14.19
N ASP A 116 16.74 21.58 14.05
CA ASP A 116 16.67 22.51 15.17
C ASP A 116 15.26 22.66 15.77
N GLY A 117 14.26 21.95 15.23
CA GLY A 117 12.86 21.95 15.70
C GLY A 117 12.11 23.27 15.49
N LYS A 118 12.65 24.22 14.70
CA LYS A 118 12.02 25.54 14.54
C LYS A 118 11.21 25.69 13.27
N LYS A 119 11.38 24.79 12.31
CA LYS A 119 10.69 24.81 11.03
C LYS A 119 10.02 23.46 10.74
N ILE A 120 9.04 23.50 9.85
CA ILE A 120 8.43 22.33 9.22
C ILE A 120 8.52 22.54 7.72
N VAL A 121 8.95 21.50 6.99
CA VAL A 121 8.90 21.41 5.53
C VAL A 121 7.79 20.43 5.16
N PHE A 122 6.98 20.73 4.15
CA PHE A 122 5.82 19.92 3.77
C PHE A 122 5.43 20.11 2.31
N LEU A 123 4.63 19.21 1.78
CA LEU A 123 4.01 19.34 0.48
C LEU A 123 2.66 20.05 0.59
N TYR A 124 2.42 21.03 -0.31
CA TYR A 124 1.15 21.69 -0.51
C TYR A 124 1.00 22.10 -1.97
N GLY A 125 -0.08 21.61 -2.62
CA GLY A 125 -0.35 21.92 -4.03
C GLY A 125 0.75 21.42 -4.99
N GLY A 126 1.34 20.25 -4.74
CA GLY A 126 2.39 19.66 -5.56
C GLY A 126 3.76 20.37 -5.46
N GLN A 127 3.95 21.22 -4.45
CA GLN A 127 5.21 21.93 -4.24
C GLN A 127 5.69 21.82 -2.80
N ILE A 128 6.99 21.95 -2.59
CA ILE A 128 7.61 21.93 -1.27
C ILE A 128 7.50 23.33 -0.64
N TRP A 129 7.04 23.36 0.59
CA TRP A 129 6.84 24.57 1.40
C TRP A 129 7.64 24.49 2.70
N SER A 130 8.01 25.66 3.24
CA SER A 130 8.64 25.80 4.54
C SER A 130 7.82 26.75 5.40
N ALA A 131 7.76 26.49 6.72
CA ALA A 131 7.12 27.37 7.70
C ALA A 131 7.85 27.33 9.03
N ASP A 132 7.89 28.47 9.74
CA ASP A 132 8.30 28.50 11.15
C ASP A 132 7.20 27.84 12.00
N ILE A 133 7.54 26.92 12.90
CA ILE A 133 6.63 26.38 13.91
C ILE A 133 6.92 27.04 15.26
N LYS A 134 5.90 27.51 15.96
CA LYS A 134 6.02 28.22 17.23
C LYS A 134 4.95 27.82 18.21
N HIS A 135 5.36 27.60 19.46
CA HIS A 135 4.46 27.47 20.61
C HIS A 135 4.31 28.83 21.27
N GLY A 136 3.08 29.29 21.46
CA GLY A 136 2.72 30.56 22.08
C GLY A 136 1.65 30.40 23.15
N LYS A 137 1.09 31.53 23.62
CA LYS A 137 0.02 31.52 24.64
C LYS A 137 -1.25 30.76 24.21
N ASN A 138 -1.51 30.67 22.91
CA ASN A 138 -2.66 30.01 22.31
C ASN A 138 -2.32 28.65 21.69
N GLY A 139 -1.22 28.01 22.11
CA GLY A 139 -0.73 26.75 21.58
C GLY A 139 0.19 26.90 20.37
N TRP A 140 0.28 25.84 19.56
CA TRP A 140 1.14 25.75 18.38
C TRP A 140 0.55 26.49 17.18
N SER A 141 1.41 27.01 16.34
CA SER A 141 1.02 27.69 15.09
C SER A 141 2.15 27.68 14.06
N LEU A 142 1.79 27.57 12.79
CA LEU A 142 2.71 27.83 11.66
C LEU A 142 2.73 29.32 11.35
N LYS A 143 3.91 29.85 11.10
CA LYS A 143 4.15 31.25 10.73
C LYS A 143 5.01 31.32 9.47
N LYS A 144 4.81 32.33 8.66
CA LYS A 144 5.60 32.61 7.46
C LYS A 144 5.68 31.41 6.50
N ALA A 145 4.60 30.65 6.36
CA ALA A 145 4.57 29.57 5.38
C ALA A 145 4.79 30.14 3.98
N HIS A 146 5.71 29.56 3.22
CA HIS A 146 6.01 29.99 1.86
C HIS A 146 6.48 28.82 1.00
N LYS A 147 6.20 28.93 -0.30
CA LYS A 147 6.65 27.98 -1.31
C LYS A 147 8.15 28.12 -1.54
N ILE A 148 8.91 27.03 -1.44
CA ILE A 148 10.36 27.01 -1.63
C ILE A 148 10.80 26.23 -2.87
N SER A 149 9.90 25.55 -3.57
CA SER A 149 10.17 24.85 -4.83
C SER A 149 9.36 25.42 -5.99
N ASP A 150 9.83 25.16 -7.21
CA ASP A 150 9.12 25.45 -8.45
C ASP A 150 9.38 24.29 -9.44
N ILE A 151 8.91 23.10 -9.05
CA ILE A 151 9.09 21.86 -9.79
C ILE A 151 8.02 21.81 -10.88
N PRO A 152 8.38 21.71 -12.18
CA PRO A 152 7.43 21.84 -13.29
C PRO A 152 6.26 20.86 -13.22
N ASN A 153 6.53 19.57 -12.94
CA ASN A 153 5.49 18.53 -12.84
C ASN A 153 5.06 18.29 -11.38
N GLY A 154 5.52 19.15 -10.46
CA GLY A 154 5.28 18.98 -9.04
C GLY A 154 6.17 17.93 -8.39
N ALA A 155 6.09 17.84 -7.06
CA ALA A 155 6.68 16.78 -6.26
C ALA A 155 5.58 15.90 -5.68
N GLY A 156 5.71 14.59 -5.83
CA GLY A 156 4.84 13.58 -5.20
C GLY A 156 5.17 13.42 -3.73
N GLU A 157 6.45 13.20 -3.44
CA GLU A 157 7.01 13.03 -2.10
C GLU A 157 8.44 13.61 -2.02
N PHE A 158 8.97 13.83 -0.81
CA PHE A 158 10.36 14.26 -0.61
C PHE A 158 10.96 13.72 0.69
N LYS A 159 12.31 13.60 0.74
CA LYS A 159 13.11 13.41 1.98
C LYS A 159 14.25 14.43 2.03
N LEU A 160 14.44 15.07 3.17
CA LEU A 160 15.62 15.89 3.43
C LEU A 160 16.85 15.02 3.72
N SER A 161 18.02 15.46 3.29
CA SER A 161 19.27 14.84 3.77
C SER A 161 19.44 15.06 5.27
N PRO A 162 20.13 14.17 6.01
CA PRO A 162 20.35 14.32 7.45
C PRO A 162 21.01 15.64 7.86
N ASP A 163 21.87 16.23 7.02
CA ASP A 163 22.50 17.52 7.23
C ASP A 163 21.69 18.71 6.75
N GLU A 164 20.50 18.48 6.19
CA GLU A 164 19.57 19.51 5.65
C GLU A 164 20.17 20.37 4.52
N SER A 165 21.21 19.90 3.86
CA SER A 165 21.81 20.61 2.72
C SER A 165 21.20 20.24 1.38
N LYS A 166 20.48 19.12 1.31
CA LYS A 166 19.87 18.58 0.11
C LYS A 166 18.48 18.04 0.38
N VAL A 167 17.73 17.91 -0.71
CA VAL A 167 16.43 17.23 -0.73
C VAL A 167 16.40 16.26 -1.90
N MET A 168 15.90 15.03 -1.69
CA MET A 168 15.44 14.18 -2.77
C MET A 168 13.93 14.27 -2.87
N TYR A 169 13.40 14.26 -4.10
CA TYR A 169 11.97 14.32 -4.36
C TYR A 169 11.60 13.50 -5.59
N ILE A 170 10.39 12.96 -5.59
CA ILE A 170 9.82 12.21 -6.70
C ILE A 170 9.08 13.19 -7.61
N SER A 171 9.36 13.13 -8.91
CA SER A 171 8.60 13.83 -9.95
C SER A 171 8.52 12.97 -11.20
N TYR A 172 7.54 13.26 -12.07
CA TYR A 172 7.27 12.43 -13.22
C TYR A 172 7.97 12.94 -14.48
N ILE A 173 8.50 12.03 -15.28
CA ILE A 173 9.04 12.28 -16.61
C ILE A 173 8.25 11.52 -17.66
N LYS A 174 8.40 11.90 -18.93
CA LYS A 174 7.71 11.24 -20.04
C LYS A 174 8.23 9.81 -20.24
N SER A 175 7.32 8.86 -20.41
CA SER A 175 7.63 7.45 -20.68
C SER A 175 7.95 7.17 -22.16
N ALA A 176 8.16 5.89 -22.49
CA ALA A 176 8.33 5.41 -23.86
C ALA A 176 7.00 5.31 -24.64
N VAL A 177 5.84 5.33 -23.97
CA VAL A 177 4.50 5.32 -24.61
C VAL A 177 4.28 6.64 -25.33
N LYS A 178 3.85 6.58 -26.59
CA LYS A 178 3.75 7.75 -27.45
C LYS A 178 2.32 8.24 -27.61
N SER A 179 2.12 9.54 -27.42
CA SER A 179 0.89 10.23 -27.80
C SER A 179 0.88 10.58 -29.29
N PRO A 180 -0.26 10.92 -29.90
CA PRO A 180 -0.32 11.35 -31.30
C PRO A 180 0.57 12.56 -31.58
N THR A 181 0.69 13.50 -30.64
CA THR A 181 1.51 14.71 -30.79
C THR A 181 3.01 14.42 -30.80
N ASP A 182 3.45 13.28 -30.30
CA ASP A 182 4.84 12.84 -30.38
C ASP A 182 5.26 12.42 -31.79
N CYS A 183 4.26 11.99 -32.58
CA CYS A 183 4.46 11.52 -33.95
C CYS A 183 3.95 12.55 -34.99
N TYR A 184 2.88 13.27 -34.64
CA TYR A 184 2.13 14.13 -35.55
C TYR A 184 1.74 15.43 -34.86
N GLY A 185 2.55 16.46 -35.00
CA GLY A 185 2.35 17.74 -34.29
C GLY A 185 1.10 18.54 -34.67
N ASP A 186 0.39 18.15 -35.73
CA ASP A 186 -0.89 18.72 -36.19
C ASP A 186 -2.11 18.00 -35.59
N LEU A 187 -1.94 16.93 -34.82
CA LEU A 187 -3.01 16.11 -34.24
C LEU A 187 -3.15 16.29 -32.71
N ASP A 188 -3.09 17.51 -32.23
CA ASP A 188 -3.14 17.88 -30.79
C ASP A 188 -4.45 17.51 -30.08
N LYS A 189 -5.49 17.17 -30.81
CA LYS A 189 -6.80 16.75 -30.29
C LYS A 189 -7.06 15.23 -30.38
N ALA A 190 -6.14 14.48 -30.96
CA ALA A 190 -6.26 13.03 -30.98
C ALA A 190 -5.92 12.47 -29.60
N THR A 191 -6.66 11.45 -29.17
CA THR A 191 -6.55 10.87 -27.80
C THR A 191 -5.96 9.47 -27.78
N ALA A 192 -5.47 8.97 -28.93
CA ALA A 192 -4.84 7.66 -29.04
C ALA A 192 -3.45 7.64 -28.35
N TYR A 193 -2.98 6.46 -28.05
CA TYR A 193 -1.57 6.20 -27.70
C TYR A 193 -1.08 4.99 -28.49
N THR A 194 0.24 4.88 -28.66
CA THR A 194 0.87 3.74 -29.30
C THR A 194 2.03 3.24 -28.48
N THR A 195 2.19 1.91 -28.46
CA THR A 195 3.34 1.23 -27.86
C THR A 195 3.74 0.06 -28.75
N ASP A 196 5.02 -0.24 -28.77
CA ASP A 196 5.60 -1.40 -29.47
C ASP A 196 6.07 -2.47 -28.47
N ASP A 197 5.83 -2.25 -27.16
CA ASP A 197 6.25 -3.14 -26.08
C ASP A 197 5.18 -3.25 -24.98
N LEU A 198 5.45 -4.11 -23.95
CA LEU A 198 4.63 -4.29 -22.78
C LEU A 198 4.90 -3.19 -21.74
N MET A 199 4.15 -3.21 -20.60
CA MET A 199 4.18 -2.18 -19.56
C MET A 199 3.73 -0.81 -20.04
N TYR A 200 2.62 -0.81 -20.74
CA TYR A 200 1.92 0.42 -21.17
C TYR A 200 0.77 0.83 -20.24
N ARG A 201 0.48 0.03 -19.23
CA ARG A 201 -0.54 0.29 -18.20
C ARG A 201 -0.02 -0.08 -16.83
N HIS A 202 -0.41 0.68 -15.83
CA HIS A 202 -0.37 0.35 -14.41
C HIS A 202 -1.75 0.55 -13.81
N TRP A 203 -2.15 -0.23 -12.89
CA TRP A 203 -3.30 -0.11 -11.99
C TRP A 203 -4.58 0.49 -12.63
N ASP A 204 -4.57 1.79 -12.97
CA ASP A 204 -5.74 2.55 -13.47
C ASP A 204 -5.40 3.56 -14.58
N HIS A 205 -4.17 3.55 -15.07
CA HIS A 205 -3.73 4.52 -16.06
C HIS A 205 -2.80 3.93 -17.12
N THR A 206 -2.77 4.62 -18.28
CA THR A 206 -1.74 4.37 -19.30
C THR A 206 -0.45 5.02 -18.86
N VAL A 207 0.67 4.33 -18.96
CA VAL A 207 2.01 4.76 -18.51
C VAL A 207 2.57 5.80 -19.49
N MET A 208 1.96 7.01 -19.52
CA MET A 208 2.42 8.13 -20.31
C MET A 208 3.59 8.86 -19.67
N GLU A 209 3.70 8.76 -18.35
CA GLU A 209 4.75 9.32 -17.52
C GLU A 209 5.17 8.26 -16.50
N ILE A 210 6.43 8.30 -16.06
CA ILE A 210 6.99 7.42 -15.03
C ILE A 210 7.65 8.24 -13.93
N PRO A 211 7.66 7.76 -12.67
CA PRO A 211 8.33 8.45 -11.57
C PRO A 211 9.84 8.35 -11.68
N HIS A 212 10.52 9.47 -11.46
CA HIS A 212 11.96 9.55 -11.25
C HIS A 212 12.24 10.29 -9.94
N THR A 213 13.33 9.94 -9.30
CA THR A 213 13.82 10.63 -8.11
C THR A 213 14.92 11.61 -8.45
N PHE A 214 14.76 12.85 -7.98
CA PHE A 214 15.68 13.95 -8.20
C PHE A 214 16.35 14.36 -6.90
N VAL A 215 17.63 14.74 -6.95
CA VAL A 215 18.38 15.30 -5.82
C VAL A 215 18.73 16.75 -6.12
N ALA A 216 18.39 17.65 -5.20
CA ALA A 216 18.63 19.09 -5.34
C ALA A 216 19.29 19.68 -4.08
N ASP A 217 20.01 20.80 -4.27
CA ASP A 217 20.42 21.62 -3.14
C ASP A 217 19.20 22.18 -2.42
N PHE A 218 19.27 22.24 -1.12
CA PHE A 218 18.18 22.66 -0.26
C PHE A 218 18.68 23.66 0.80
N ASP A 219 17.91 24.68 0.98
CA ASP A 219 17.82 25.46 2.20
C ASP A 219 16.34 25.77 2.49
N PHE A 220 15.98 26.18 3.68
CA PHE A 220 14.58 26.40 4.04
C PHE A 220 13.89 27.55 3.30
N GLU A 221 14.59 28.24 2.41
CA GLU A 221 14.09 29.33 1.58
C GLU A 221 13.96 28.95 0.10
N LYS A 222 14.72 27.90 -0.34
CA LYS A 222 14.75 27.49 -1.74
C LYS A 222 15.17 26.03 -1.94
N VAL A 223 14.52 25.36 -2.90
CA VAL A 223 14.99 24.12 -3.52
C VAL A 223 15.69 24.47 -4.83
N GLY A 224 16.89 23.94 -5.03
CA GLY A 224 17.68 24.09 -6.24
C GLY A 224 17.11 23.31 -7.43
N THR A 225 17.84 23.31 -8.54
CA THR A 225 17.52 22.47 -9.69
C THR A 225 17.84 21.02 -9.33
N GLY A 226 16.86 20.11 -9.50
CA GLY A 226 17.06 18.70 -9.27
C GLY A 226 17.92 18.06 -10.35
N LYS A 227 18.83 17.18 -9.92
CA LYS A 227 19.53 16.24 -10.77
C LYS A 227 18.83 14.90 -10.68
N ASP A 228 18.48 14.34 -11.83
CA ASP A 228 17.88 13.02 -11.93
C ASP A 228 18.87 11.93 -11.49
N MET A 229 18.48 11.04 -10.60
CA MET A 229 19.33 9.95 -10.11
C MET A 229 19.61 8.90 -11.18
N LEU A 230 18.72 8.76 -12.18
CA LEU A 230 18.84 7.81 -13.29
C LEU A 230 19.37 8.47 -14.57
N GLU A 231 19.90 9.70 -14.48
CA GLU A 231 20.48 10.40 -15.64
C GLU A 231 21.63 9.59 -16.27
N GLY A 232 21.50 9.24 -17.53
CA GLY A 232 22.51 8.48 -18.29
C GLY A 232 22.31 6.97 -18.31
N GLU A 233 21.28 6.45 -17.66
CA GLU A 233 20.89 5.05 -17.80
C GLU A 233 20.45 4.74 -19.25
N PRO A 234 20.69 3.51 -19.74
CA PRO A 234 20.44 3.16 -21.15
C PRO A 234 18.97 3.10 -21.52
N GLU A 235 18.10 2.86 -20.53
CA GLU A 235 16.64 2.77 -20.69
C GLU A 235 15.94 3.66 -19.65
N LEU A 236 14.64 3.85 -19.79
CA LEU A 236 13.81 4.54 -18.81
C LEU A 236 13.33 3.54 -17.77
N TYR A 237 13.77 3.72 -16.53
CA TYR A 237 13.38 2.90 -15.39
C TYR A 237 12.57 3.72 -14.39
N GLU A 238 11.65 3.08 -13.69
CA GLU A 238 10.88 3.71 -12.62
C GLU A 238 11.70 3.80 -11.32
N LEU A 239 11.65 4.96 -10.67
CA LEU A 239 12.23 5.18 -9.35
C LEU A 239 11.41 6.22 -8.57
N PRO A 240 10.59 5.79 -7.62
CA PRO A 240 10.34 4.42 -7.15
C PRO A 240 9.56 3.56 -8.17
N THR A 241 9.46 2.26 -7.89
CA THR A 241 8.79 1.29 -8.76
C THR A 241 7.27 1.42 -8.62
N GLU A 242 6.56 1.66 -9.75
CA GLU A 242 5.10 1.71 -9.79
C GLU A 242 4.47 0.29 -9.75
N PRO A 243 3.16 0.13 -9.35
CA PRO A 243 2.23 1.21 -8.96
C PRO A 243 2.24 1.58 -7.47
N PHE A 244 2.98 0.92 -6.61
CA PHE A 244 2.87 1.07 -5.16
C PHE A 244 4.15 1.52 -4.45
N GLY A 245 5.24 1.68 -5.16
CA GLY A 245 6.49 2.15 -4.57
C GLY A 245 6.46 3.65 -4.23
N GLY A 246 7.24 4.02 -3.21
CA GLY A 246 7.38 5.39 -2.73
C GLY A 246 8.74 5.63 -2.10
N LEU A 247 8.83 6.61 -1.20
CA LEU A 247 10.10 6.97 -0.55
C LEU A 247 10.65 5.90 0.39
N GLU A 248 9.88 4.86 0.76
CA GLU A 248 10.41 3.71 1.49
C GLU A 248 11.50 2.99 0.70
N GLN A 249 11.43 3.03 -0.63
CA GLN A 249 12.43 2.46 -1.52
C GLN A 249 13.74 3.26 -1.61
N LEU A 250 13.85 4.40 -0.90
CA LEU A 250 15.04 5.26 -0.91
C LEU A 250 15.45 5.67 0.51
N SER A 251 16.75 5.62 0.81
CA SER A 251 17.28 5.94 2.13
C SER A 251 18.59 6.73 2.06
N TRP A 252 18.64 7.91 2.70
CA TRP A 252 19.88 8.67 2.86
C TRP A 252 20.85 7.96 3.80
N SER A 253 22.14 7.96 3.46
CA SER A 253 23.19 7.65 4.43
C SER A 253 23.26 8.72 5.52
N PRO A 254 23.65 8.39 6.77
CA PRO A 254 23.70 9.35 7.88
C PRO A 254 24.62 10.55 7.63
N ASP A 255 25.66 10.39 6.80
CA ASP A 255 26.59 11.43 6.42
C ASP A 255 26.16 12.27 5.20
N SER A 256 24.93 12.05 4.69
CA SER A 256 24.31 12.76 3.56
C SER A 256 25.04 12.62 2.21
N LYS A 257 25.96 11.66 2.07
CA LYS A 257 26.76 11.50 0.84
C LYS A 257 26.21 10.46 -0.12
N TYR A 258 25.42 9.52 0.38
CA TYR A 258 24.91 8.40 -0.41
C TYR A 258 23.41 8.25 -0.24
N ILE A 259 22.78 7.68 -1.25
CA ILE A 259 21.38 7.23 -1.20
C ILE A 259 21.36 5.75 -1.58
N ALA A 260 20.87 4.89 -0.68
CA ALA A 260 20.49 3.54 -1.03
C ALA A 260 19.10 3.57 -1.67
N TYR A 261 18.90 2.85 -2.78
CA TYR A 261 17.62 2.80 -3.45
C TYR A 261 17.35 1.44 -4.09
N SER A 262 16.08 1.07 -4.18
CA SER A 262 15.61 -0.11 -4.90
C SER A 262 15.14 0.29 -6.28
N CYS A 263 15.53 -0.46 -7.32
CA CYS A 263 15.11 -0.19 -8.68
C CYS A 263 15.08 -1.47 -9.53
N ARG A 264 14.00 -1.62 -10.32
CA ARG A 264 13.88 -2.66 -11.35
C ARG A 264 14.47 -2.12 -12.66
N LYS A 265 15.77 -2.33 -12.89
CA LYS A 265 16.44 -1.88 -14.13
C LYS A 265 16.16 -2.82 -15.30
N LEU A 266 14.89 -3.07 -15.54
CA LEU A 266 14.34 -3.83 -16.67
C LEU A 266 13.40 -2.92 -17.46
N ALA A 267 13.18 -3.24 -18.75
CA ALA A 267 12.30 -2.47 -19.61
C ALA A 267 11.42 -3.40 -20.47
N GLY A 268 10.24 -2.90 -20.88
CA GLY A 268 9.33 -3.55 -21.79
C GLY A 268 8.91 -4.95 -21.34
N LYS A 269 9.10 -5.96 -22.20
CA LYS A 269 8.73 -7.36 -21.90
C LYS A 269 9.40 -7.90 -20.66
N LYS A 270 10.67 -7.55 -20.42
CA LYS A 270 11.41 -8.04 -19.25
C LYS A 270 10.79 -7.50 -17.97
N TYR A 271 10.46 -6.21 -17.94
CA TYR A 271 9.78 -5.58 -16.83
C TYR A 271 8.43 -6.24 -16.56
N ALA A 272 7.63 -6.50 -17.62
CA ALA A 272 6.26 -7.00 -17.50
C ALA A 272 6.16 -8.40 -16.85
N PHE A 273 7.21 -9.21 -16.90
CA PHE A 273 7.23 -10.59 -16.40
C PHE A 273 8.16 -10.82 -15.21
N SER A 274 8.71 -9.76 -14.64
CA SER A 274 9.69 -9.87 -13.55
C SER A 274 9.33 -8.93 -12.41
N THR A 275 9.57 -9.37 -11.19
CA THR A 275 9.56 -8.53 -9.98
C THR A 275 10.99 -8.20 -9.50
N ASP A 276 12.00 -8.59 -10.27
CA ASP A 276 13.40 -8.47 -9.92
C ASP A 276 13.84 -7.01 -9.76
N THR A 277 13.97 -6.59 -8.51
CA THR A 277 14.52 -5.30 -8.10
C THR A 277 15.80 -5.51 -7.33
N GLU A 278 16.77 -4.63 -7.53
CA GLU A 278 18.07 -4.70 -6.88
C GLU A 278 18.31 -3.44 -6.04
N ILE A 279 19.19 -3.56 -5.03
CA ILE A 279 19.62 -2.41 -4.22
C ILE A 279 20.85 -1.75 -4.84
N TYR A 280 20.79 -0.44 -5.01
CA TYR A 280 21.86 0.41 -5.51
C TYR A 280 22.29 1.44 -4.49
N ILE A 281 23.56 1.84 -4.52
CA ILE A 281 24.11 2.95 -3.73
C ILE A 281 24.47 4.08 -4.67
N TYR A 282 23.69 5.15 -4.66
CA TYR A 282 23.93 6.38 -5.42
C TYR A 282 24.89 7.30 -4.67
N ASN A 283 25.97 7.73 -5.33
CA ASN A 283 26.91 8.70 -4.82
C ASN A 283 26.48 10.11 -5.23
N VAL A 284 26.05 10.91 -4.27
CA VAL A 284 25.50 12.26 -4.51
C VAL A 284 26.51 13.21 -5.15
N ALA A 285 27.80 13.04 -4.87
CA ALA A 285 28.85 13.91 -5.41
C ALA A 285 29.21 13.57 -6.87
N THR A 286 29.25 12.29 -7.23
CA THR A 286 29.62 11.84 -8.59
C THR A 286 28.40 11.66 -9.49
N GLY A 287 27.26 11.30 -8.93
CA GLY A 287 26.07 10.91 -9.66
C GLY A 287 26.11 9.49 -10.21
N GLU A 288 27.01 8.66 -9.70
CA GLU A 288 27.17 7.26 -10.11
C GLU A 288 26.49 6.34 -9.09
N SER A 289 25.95 5.23 -9.57
CA SER A 289 25.33 4.19 -8.75
C SER A 289 26.15 2.91 -8.77
N GLU A 290 26.27 2.24 -7.63
CA GLU A 290 26.90 0.91 -7.51
C GLU A 290 25.85 -0.11 -7.06
N LEU A 291 25.79 -1.25 -7.75
CA LEU A 291 24.89 -2.36 -7.48
C LEU A 291 25.36 -3.17 -6.27
N ILE A 292 24.42 -3.56 -5.39
CA ILE A 292 24.61 -4.65 -4.42
C ILE A 292 24.02 -5.92 -5.03
N GLU A 293 24.87 -6.82 -5.49
CA GLU A 293 24.46 -8.06 -6.16
C GLU A 293 23.89 -9.07 -5.13
N MET A 294 22.61 -9.45 -5.27
CA MET A 294 21.96 -10.49 -4.48
C MET A 294 21.56 -11.72 -5.29
N GLY A 295 21.37 -11.59 -6.59
CA GLY A 295 21.14 -12.73 -7.47
C GLY A 295 19.70 -13.00 -7.85
N GLY A 296 18.90 -11.98 -8.05
CA GLY A 296 17.50 -12.05 -8.51
C GLY A 296 16.49 -12.08 -7.36
N GLY A 297 15.23 -11.81 -7.68
CA GLY A 297 14.14 -11.73 -6.72
C GLY A 297 13.60 -10.30 -6.55
N TYR A 298 13.13 -9.96 -5.36
CA TYR A 298 12.55 -8.64 -5.09
C TYR A 298 13.23 -8.04 -3.85
N ASP A 299 14.21 -7.15 -4.06
CA ASP A 299 14.94 -6.44 -3.02
C ASP A 299 14.41 -5.01 -2.89
N THR A 300 13.92 -4.62 -1.70
CA THR A 300 13.25 -3.34 -1.50
C THR A 300 13.49 -2.76 -0.11
N ASP A 301 13.06 -1.52 0.12
CA ASP A 301 13.05 -0.82 1.40
C ASP A 301 14.43 -0.79 2.11
N PRO A 302 15.50 -0.30 1.43
CA PRO A 302 16.81 -0.21 2.05
C PRO A 302 16.83 0.84 3.17
N VAL A 303 17.42 0.50 4.32
CA VAL A 303 17.54 1.40 5.48
C VAL A 303 18.96 1.37 6.03
N TRP A 304 19.64 2.51 6.01
CA TRP A 304 20.96 2.68 6.63
C TRP A 304 20.87 2.62 8.14
N SER A 305 21.85 1.96 8.78
CA SER A 305 22.04 2.09 10.23
C SER A 305 22.41 3.52 10.60
N PRO A 306 22.04 4.04 11.80
CA PRO A 306 22.34 5.39 12.24
C PRO A 306 23.83 5.76 12.23
N ASP A 307 24.72 4.79 12.43
CA ASP A 307 26.19 4.98 12.38
C ASP A 307 26.78 4.84 10.96
N GLY A 308 25.94 4.45 9.96
CA GLY A 308 26.35 4.27 8.57
C GLY A 308 27.19 3.02 8.30
N SER A 309 27.41 2.15 9.30
CA SER A 309 28.23 0.95 9.17
C SER A 309 27.50 -0.23 8.52
N LYS A 310 26.17 -0.21 8.54
CA LYS A 310 25.32 -1.30 8.02
C LYS A 310 24.20 -0.75 7.14
N LEU A 311 23.69 -1.60 6.26
CA LEU A 311 22.46 -1.42 5.50
C LEU A 311 21.58 -2.65 5.71
N CYS A 312 20.27 -2.46 5.91
CA CYS A 312 19.31 -3.57 5.85
C CYS A 312 18.27 -3.32 4.75
N TRP A 313 17.65 -4.38 4.25
CA TRP A 313 16.57 -4.31 3.28
C TRP A 313 15.67 -5.55 3.35
N ILE A 314 14.50 -5.46 2.75
CA ILE A 314 13.59 -6.60 2.56
C ILE A 314 13.96 -7.32 1.27
N SER A 315 13.99 -8.64 1.29
CA SER A 315 14.33 -9.47 0.13
C SER A 315 13.37 -10.64 -0.01
N MET A 316 12.86 -10.84 -1.23
CA MET A 316 12.20 -12.08 -1.65
C MET A 316 13.12 -12.81 -2.64
N GLU A 317 13.11 -14.13 -2.61
CA GLU A 317 14.10 -14.92 -3.36
C GLU A 317 13.70 -15.20 -4.80
N ARG A 318 12.36 -15.33 -5.04
CA ARG A 318 11.86 -15.82 -6.33
C ARG A 318 11.31 -14.69 -7.19
N ASP A 319 11.94 -14.45 -8.33
CA ASP A 319 11.44 -13.50 -9.31
C ASP A 319 10.03 -13.88 -9.82
N GLY A 320 9.15 -12.88 -9.94
CA GLY A 320 7.75 -13.03 -10.36
C GLY A 320 6.79 -13.50 -9.28
N TYR A 321 7.26 -13.85 -8.08
CA TYR A 321 6.42 -14.32 -6.99
C TYR A 321 6.25 -13.29 -5.88
N GLU A 322 5.20 -12.49 -5.93
CA GLU A 322 4.93 -11.41 -4.96
C GLU A 322 4.54 -11.89 -3.55
N ALA A 323 4.22 -13.18 -3.39
CA ALA A 323 3.90 -13.79 -2.10
C ALA A 323 5.04 -14.63 -1.52
N ASP A 324 6.25 -14.45 -2.03
CA ASP A 324 7.44 -15.08 -1.46
C ASP A 324 7.74 -14.56 -0.07
N LYS A 325 8.50 -15.32 0.70
CA LYS A 325 8.91 -14.93 2.06
C LYS A 325 9.72 -13.64 2.03
N GLN A 326 9.20 -12.61 2.68
CA GLN A 326 9.92 -11.35 2.91
C GLN A 326 10.96 -11.55 4.02
N ARG A 327 12.21 -11.65 3.63
CA ARG A 327 13.37 -11.82 4.51
C ARG A 327 13.96 -10.46 4.89
N LEU A 328 14.65 -10.37 6.01
CA LEU A 328 15.42 -9.20 6.41
C LEU A 328 16.91 -9.48 6.18
N ILE A 329 17.47 -8.77 5.22
CA ILE A 329 18.89 -8.85 4.87
C ILE A 329 19.65 -7.73 5.57
N VAL A 330 20.86 -8.03 6.03
CA VAL A 330 21.80 -7.05 6.60
C VAL A 330 23.16 -7.22 5.92
N ALA A 331 23.76 -6.08 5.56
CA ALA A 331 25.12 -6.03 5.04
C ALA A 331 25.98 -5.03 5.82
N GLU A 332 27.27 -5.31 5.97
CA GLU A 332 28.26 -4.32 6.40
C GLU A 332 28.63 -3.41 5.24
N MET A 333 28.70 -2.11 5.49
CA MET A 333 29.01 -1.10 4.48
C MET A 333 30.43 -0.57 4.67
N ALA A 334 31.36 -1.05 3.83
CA ALA A 334 32.76 -0.65 3.90
C ALA A 334 33.04 0.48 2.91
N VAL A 335 33.52 1.62 3.42
CA VAL A 335 34.11 2.63 2.56
C VAL A 335 35.52 2.18 2.17
N PRO A 336 35.84 1.98 0.87
CA PRO A 336 37.15 1.54 0.44
C PRO A 336 38.22 2.50 0.92
N THR A 337 39.19 2.00 1.71
CA THR A 337 40.37 2.76 2.17
C THR A 337 41.38 2.88 1.03
N GLY A 338 41.11 3.76 0.07
CA GLY A 338 42.08 4.14 -0.98
C GLY A 338 42.83 5.38 -0.54
N ASN A 339 44.14 5.44 -0.84
CA ASN A 339 45.07 6.52 -0.49
C ASN A 339 44.44 7.92 -0.61
N THR A 340 44.15 8.54 0.52
CA THR A 340 43.53 9.88 0.65
C THR A 340 44.52 11.00 0.45
N GLU A 341 45.40 10.94 -0.56
CA GLU A 341 46.09 12.12 -1.04
C GLU A 341 45.22 12.89 -2.02
N LYS A 342 44.65 13.99 -1.55
CA LYS A 342 43.70 14.92 -2.19
C LYS A 342 42.24 14.46 -2.23
N GLY A 343 41.53 14.74 -1.16
CA GLY A 343 40.09 15.08 -1.18
C GLY A 343 39.20 14.21 -2.11
N ASN A 344 39.49 12.93 -2.25
CA ASN A 344 38.71 12.05 -3.15
C ASN A 344 37.39 11.65 -2.48
N THR A 345 36.32 12.39 -2.76
CA THR A 345 34.93 12.13 -2.39
C THR A 345 34.28 11.05 -3.28
N GLY A 346 35.08 10.31 -4.07
CA GLY A 346 34.60 9.53 -5.21
C GLY A 346 34.46 8.03 -5.00
N THR A 347 34.60 7.50 -3.77
CA THR A 347 34.49 6.04 -3.57
C THR A 347 33.16 5.71 -2.91
N THR A 348 32.29 4.98 -3.61
CA THR A 348 31.01 4.49 -3.09
C THR A 348 31.24 3.34 -2.12
N PRO A 349 30.54 3.26 -0.97
CA PRO A 349 30.62 2.15 -0.04
C PRO A 349 30.21 0.82 -0.73
N LYS A 350 30.91 -0.25 -0.37
CA LYS A 350 30.62 -1.61 -0.85
C LYS A 350 29.98 -2.44 0.25
N ALA A 351 28.94 -3.18 -0.11
CA ALA A 351 28.35 -4.16 0.78
C ALA A 351 29.28 -5.37 0.91
N THR A 352 29.46 -5.82 2.14
CA THR A 352 30.22 -7.03 2.50
C THR A 352 29.45 -7.76 3.60
N ASN A 353 29.78 -9.03 3.84
CA ASN A 353 29.13 -9.84 4.89
C ASN A 353 27.59 -9.76 4.83
N ILE A 354 27.04 -10.01 3.64
CA ILE A 354 25.58 -9.96 3.42
C ILE A 354 24.95 -11.21 4.04
N GLN A 355 23.95 -11.02 4.91
CA GLN A 355 23.33 -12.10 5.69
C GLN A 355 21.79 -11.97 5.68
N ASP A 356 21.08 -13.09 5.49
CA ASP A 356 19.69 -13.22 5.86
C ASP A 356 19.62 -13.50 7.38
N ILE A 357 19.14 -12.52 8.14
CA ILE A 357 19.02 -12.62 9.61
C ILE A 357 17.68 -13.23 10.05
N THR A 358 16.84 -13.64 9.09
CA THR A 358 15.50 -14.19 9.31
C THR A 358 15.34 -15.63 8.84
N VAL A 359 16.43 -16.37 8.64
CA VAL A 359 16.41 -17.77 8.15
C VAL A 359 15.45 -18.62 8.95
N ASP A 360 15.52 -18.56 10.29
CA ASP A 360 14.68 -19.34 11.22
C ASP A 360 13.38 -18.62 11.62
N PHE A 361 13.14 -17.40 11.13
CA PHE A 361 11.91 -16.66 11.39
C PHE A 361 10.83 -17.07 10.40
N LYS A 362 9.70 -17.56 10.91
CA LYS A 362 8.63 -18.17 10.12
C LYS A 362 7.85 -17.20 9.24
N TYR A 363 7.78 -15.91 9.63
CA TYR A 363 6.85 -14.92 9.07
C TYR A 363 7.55 -13.90 8.19
N ASN A 364 6.76 -13.11 7.46
CA ASN A 364 7.24 -12.01 6.65
C ASN A 364 7.66 -10.81 7.50
N VAL A 365 8.70 -10.11 7.07
CA VAL A 365 9.18 -8.86 7.69
C VAL A 365 8.69 -7.66 6.87
N SER A 366 8.31 -6.57 7.53
CA SER A 366 7.96 -5.31 6.87
C SER A 366 8.41 -4.10 7.69
N SER A 367 8.65 -2.98 6.99
CA SER A 367 8.95 -1.67 7.60
C SER A 367 10.08 -1.71 8.64
N PRO A 368 11.30 -2.12 8.29
CA PRO A 368 12.42 -2.22 9.23
C PRO A 368 12.87 -0.82 9.72
N VAL A 369 13.22 -0.75 11.01
CA VAL A 369 13.69 0.48 11.69
C VAL A 369 14.86 0.14 12.60
N TRP A 370 16.02 0.76 12.38
CA TRP A 370 17.18 0.56 13.24
C TRP A 370 17.01 1.20 14.62
N SER A 371 17.57 0.56 15.63
CA SER A 371 17.82 1.20 16.93
C SER A 371 18.88 2.30 16.80
N ALA A 372 18.82 3.29 17.70
CA ALA A 372 19.78 4.42 17.69
C ALA A 372 21.25 3.99 17.86
N ASP A 373 21.50 2.85 18.49
CA ASP A 373 22.84 2.28 18.70
C ASP A 373 23.30 1.36 17.55
N SER A 374 22.50 1.23 16.48
CA SER A 374 22.78 0.38 15.29
C SER A 374 22.94 -1.13 15.58
N LYS A 375 22.42 -1.63 16.72
CA LYS A 375 22.57 -3.03 17.14
C LYS A 375 21.30 -3.86 17.03
N SER A 376 20.18 -3.23 16.78
CA SER A 376 18.88 -3.91 16.65
C SER A 376 18.10 -3.32 15.50
N ILE A 377 17.22 -4.15 14.92
CA ILE A 377 16.26 -3.74 13.91
C ILE A 377 14.86 -4.10 14.42
N TYR A 378 13.99 -3.11 14.49
CA TYR A 378 12.57 -3.30 14.77
C TYR A 378 11.80 -3.42 13.48
N PHE A 379 10.78 -4.26 13.44
CA PHE A 379 9.97 -4.46 12.25
C PHE A 379 8.56 -4.92 12.61
N ALA A 380 7.62 -4.70 11.69
CA ALA A 380 6.29 -5.28 11.81
C ALA A 380 6.23 -6.63 11.11
N SER A 381 5.44 -7.55 11.67
CA SER A 381 5.20 -8.85 11.06
C SER A 381 3.80 -9.36 11.39
N LEU A 382 3.12 -9.89 10.36
CA LEU A 382 1.87 -10.63 10.51
C LEU A 382 2.18 -12.05 10.97
N ALA A 383 1.82 -12.34 12.22
CA ALA A 383 2.07 -13.63 12.85
C ALA A 383 0.78 -14.16 13.50
N GLU A 384 0.35 -15.35 13.10
CA GLU A 384 -0.85 -16.03 13.61
C GLU A 384 -2.13 -15.16 13.52
N GLY A 385 -2.25 -14.34 12.46
CA GLY A 385 -3.42 -13.49 12.20
C GLY A 385 -3.42 -12.12 12.88
N LEU A 386 -2.32 -11.73 13.54
CA LEU A 386 -2.13 -10.42 14.19
C LEU A 386 -0.82 -9.78 13.73
N GLN A 387 -0.83 -8.49 13.44
CA GLN A 387 0.39 -7.76 13.15
C GLN A 387 1.05 -7.27 14.44
N GLY A 388 2.21 -7.84 14.77
CA GLY A 388 3.00 -7.48 15.94
C GLY A 388 4.26 -6.71 15.59
N ILE A 389 4.87 -6.08 16.61
CA ILE A 389 6.22 -5.52 16.55
C ILE A 389 7.22 -6.57 17.03
N PHE A 390 8.28 -6.76 16.25
CA PHE A 390 9.39 -7.66 16.55
C PHE A 390 10.70 -6.87 16.58
N ARG A 391 11.69 -7.45 17.22
CA ARG A 391 13.05 -6.95 17.29
C ARG A 391 14.02 -8.04 16.90
N ALA A 392 14.84 -7.81 15.88
CA ALA A 392 16.06 -8.55 15.63
C ALA A 392 17.22 -7.84 16.35
N TYR A 393 18.07 -8.57 17.03
CA TYR A 393 19.26 -8.03 17.71
C TYR A 393 20.45 -8.97 17.58
N GLU A 394 21.62 -8.36 17.50
CA GLU A 394 22.88 -9.08 17.39
C GLU A 394 23.33 -9.52 18.78
N ASP A 395 23.50 -10.83 18.99
CA ASP A 395 24.07 -11.43 20.20
C ASP A 395 25.29 -12.28 19.83
N ALA A 396 26.47 -11.84 20.30
CA ALA A 396 27.79 -12.46 20.11
C ALA A 396 28.14 -12.76 18.63
N GLU A 397 27.58 -13.79 18.01
CA GLU A 397 27.90 -14.23 16.63
C GLU A 397 26.63 -14.53 15.79
N SER A 398 25.42 -14.27 16.36
CA SER A 398 24.14 -14.56 15.71
C SER A 398 23.15 -13.42 15.87
N TRP A 399 22.08 -13.47 15.07
CA TRP A 399 20.92 -12.61 15.24
C TRP A 399 19.79 -13.42 15.87
N ASP A 400 19.21 -12.88 16.95
CA ASP A 400 18.02 -13.42 17.59
C ASP A 400 16.81 -12.51 17.34
N ILE A 401 15.61 -13.09 17.33
CA ILE A 401 14.36 -12.35 17.11
C ILE A 401 13.41 -12.56 18.27
N GLU A 402 12.93 -11.47 18.84
CA GLU A 402 11.92 -11.47 19.91
C GLU A 402 10.68 -10.68 19.51
N ARG A 403 9.50 -11.07 19.99
CA ARG A 403 8.27 -10.32 19.84
C ARG A 403 8.15 -9.29 20.97
N ILE A 404 7.87 -8.03 20.63
CA ILE A 404 7.74 -6.91 21.56
C ILE A 404 6.30 -6.76 22.05
N THR A 405 5.32 -6.88 21.14
CA THR A 405 3.88 -6.78 21.47
C THR A 405 3.34 -8.13 21.93
N GLY A 406 2.43 -8.13 22.91
CA GLY A 406 1.70 -9.34 23.30
C GLY A 406 0.81 -9.88 22.18
N ASP A 407 0.40 -11.11 22.30
CA ASP A 407 -0.57 -11.79 21.41
C ASP A 407 -1.97 -11.91 22.05
N ASP A 408 -2.12 -11.46 23.28
CA ASP A 408 -3.36 -11.42 24.05
C ASP A 408 -4.27 -10.22 23.69
N MET A 409 -3.72 -9.23 23.01
CA MET A 409 -4.46 -8.08 22.47
C MET A 409 -4.69 -8.23 20.97
N TRP A 410 -5.96 -8.19 20.56
CA TRP A 410 -6.33 -8.28 19.15
C TRP A 410 -6.22 -6.91 18.47
N ASN A 411 -4.98 -6.48 18.21
CA ASN A 411 -4.64 -5.24 17.54
C ASN A 411 -3.55 -5.49 16.52
N ASP A 412 -3.56 -4.69 15.46
CA ASP A 412 -2.48 -4.60 14.50
C ASP A 412 -1.61 -3.37 14.78
N PHE A 413 -0.30 -3.57 14.85
CA PHE A 413 0.69 -2.53 15.16
C PHE A 413 1.57 -2.23 13.95
N GLY A 414 1.84 -0.94 13.68
CA GLY A 414 2.92 -0.54 12.78
C GLY A 414 4.29 -0.62 13.48
N SER A 415 5.37 -0.61 12.71
CA SER A 415 6.72 -0.48 13.28
C SER A 415 6.86 0.79 14.13
N PRO A 416 7.71 0.77 15.17
CA PRO A 416 7.87 1.94 16.02
C PRO A 416 8.52 3.10 15.24
N PHE A 417 7.90 4.27 15.28
CA PHE A 417 8.44 5.50 14.68
C PHE A 417 9.32 6.29 15.67
N HIS A 418 9.30 5.92 16.96
CA HIS A 418 10.15 6.49 18.00
C HIS A 418 10.32 5.53 19.16
N ILE A 419 11.52 5.53 19.76
CA ILE A 419 11.85 4.67 20.89
C ILE A 419 12.55 5.52 21.94
N VAL A 420 12.07 5.44 23.18
CA VAL A 420 12.68 6.09 24.35
C VAL A 420 13.22 5.00 25.28
N GLU A 421 14.51 5.07 25.60
CA GLU A 421 15.14 4.20 26.59
C GLU A 421 15.34 4.96 27.90
N ALA A 422 14.83 4.43 28.99
CA ALA A 422 14.98 5.02 30.31
C ALA A 422 16.33 4.59 30.96
N GLU A 423 16.76 5.31 32.02
CA GLU A 423 18.00 5.03 32.72
C GLU A 423 18.08 3.61 33.33
N ASP A 424 16.94 3.00 33.63
CA ASP A 424 16.83 1.63 34.14
C ASP A 424 16.85 0.55 33.04
N GLY A 425 17.00 0.97 31.77
CA GLY A 425 17.02 0.09 30.59
C GLY A 425 15.64 -0.30 30.08
N SER A 426 14.55 0.17 30.70
CA SER A 426 13.21 -0.03 30.15
C SER A 426 13.01 0.80 28.87
N LYS A 427 12.23 0.27 27.93
CA LYS A 427 11.98 0.92 26.64
C LYS A 427 10.50 1.21 26.46
N THR A 428 10.22 2.42 25.95
CA THR A 428 8.90 2.81 25.49
C THR A 428 8.93 2.98 23.99
N TYR A 429 8.10 2.22 23.29
CA TYR A 429 7.95 2.26 21.84
C TYR A 429 6.72 3.09 21.49
N TYR A 430 6.86 4.02 20.57
CA TYR A 430 5.76 4.80 20.01
C TYR A 430 5.46 4.28 18.61
N ALA A 431 4.24 3.81 18.43
CA ALA A 431 3.80 3.15 17.20
C ALA A 431 2.37 3.58 16.81
N THR A 432 1.95 3.20 15.64
CA THR A 432 0.53 3.21 15.26
C THR A 432 -0.10 1.88 15.63
N TRP A 433 -1.39 1.89 15.96
CA TRP A 433 -2.18 0.70 16.14
C TRP A 433 -3.62 0.87 15.65
N CYS A 434 -4.27 -0.22 15.33
CA CYS A 434 -5.70 -0.27 15.02
C CYS A 434 -6.27 -1.64 15.39
N SER A 435 -7.58 -1.76 15.30
CA SER A 435 -8.26 -3.06 15.35
C SER A 435 -9.50 -3.03 14.45
N MET A 436 -10.25 -4.13 14.37
CA MET A 436 -11.55 -4.14 13.71
C MET A 436 -12.56 -3.20 14.41
N ASP A 437 -12.25 -2.71 15.64
CA ASP A 437 -13.09 -1.83 16.44
C ASP A 437 -12.81 -0.33 16.20
N PHE A 438 -11.59 0.04 15.82
CA PHE A 438 -11.19 1.42 15.64
C PHE A 438 -10.10 1.59 14.59
N PRO A 439 -10.11 2.73 13.84
CA PRO A 439 -9.07 3.04 12.87
C PRO A 439 -7.77 3.44 13.56
N THR A 440 -6.73 3.68 12.75
CA THR A 440 -5.39 4.01 13.22
C THR A 440 -5.37 5.15 14.24
N GLU A 441 -4.77 4.88 15.39
CA GLU A 441 -4.43 5.80 16.46
C GLU A 441 -2.95 5.63 16.85
N LEU A 442 -2.40 6.52 17.67
CA LEU A 442 -1.05 6.42 18.21
C LEU A 442 -1.06 5.73 19.58
N VAL A 443 -0.05 4.93 19.84
CA VAL A 443 0.11 4.17 21.08
C VAL A 443 1.55 4.27 21.60
N ALA A 444 1.70 4.37 22.92
CA ALA A 444 2.95 4.13 23.64
C ALA A 444 2.92 2.73 24.25
N ILE A 445 3.94 1.94 24.00
CA ILE A 445 4.09 0.55 24.46
C ILE A 445 5.29 0.51 25.41
N ASN A 446 5.04 0.35 26.68
CA ASN A 446 6.09 0.21 27.71
C ASN A 446 6.33 -1.26 27.96
N VAL A 447 7.52 -1.75 27.62
CA VAL A 447 7.89 -3.13 27.80
C VAL A 447 8.68 -3.28 29.09
N THR A 448 8.13 -4.09 30.01
CA THR A 448 8.73 -4.44 31.28
C THR A 448 8.94 -5.95 31.36
N LYS A 449 9.61 -6.42 32.38
CA LYS A 449 9.75 -7.87 32.67
C LYS A 449 8.40 -8.59 32.93
N ASP A 450 7.34 -7.83 33.23
CA ASP A 450 5.99 -8.36 33.46
C ASP A 450 5.11 -8.31 32.19
N GLY A 451 5.69 -7.93 31.04
CA GLY A 451 5.03 -7.84 29.71
C GLY A 451 4.87 -6.42 29.20
N ALA A 452 4.19 -6.27 28.07
CA ALA A 452 3.93 -5.00 27.42
C ALA A 452 2.70 -4.29 28.02
N GLN A 453 2.83 -3.00 28.30
CA GLN A 453 1.75 -2.14 28.76
C GLN A 453 1.46 -1.08 27.68
N TYR A 454 0.19 -0.88 27.37
CA TYR A 454 -0.26 -0.03 26.27
C TYR A 454 -0.95 1.22 26.80
N LYS A 455 -0.54 2.38 26.31
CA LYS A 455 -1.21 3.67 26.54
C LYS A 455 -1.58 4.29 25.20
N GLN A 456 -2.86 4.42 24.92
CA GLN A 456 -3.34 5.16 23.76
C GLN A 456 -2.96 6.64 23.89
N ILE A 457 -2.32 7.20 22.85
CA ILE A 457 -1.83 8.58 22.80
C ILE A 457 -2.87 9.51 22.18
N THR A 458 -3.53 9.06 21.11
CA THR A 458 -4.53 9.84 20.40
C THR A 458 -5.89 9.14 20.45
N ASN A 459 -6.96 9.91 20.30
CA ASN A 459 -8.32 9.41 20.24
C ASN A 459 -9.12 10.28 19.25
N GLU A 460 -8.65 10.29 18.00
CA GLU A 460 -9.14 11.21 16.96
C GLU A 460 -10.62 11.00 16.66
N ASN A 461 -11.05 9.74 16.68
CA ASN A 461 -12.38 9.31 16.26
C ASN A 461 -13.36 9.01 17.39
N ALA A 462 -13.01 9.30 18.66
CA ALA A 462 -13.86 9.05 19.82
C ALA A 462 -15.26 9.65 19.68
N HIS A 463 -15.37 10.87 19.13
CA HIS A 463 -16.64 11.58 18.96
C HIS A 463 -17.66 10.82 18.08
N ILE A 464 -17.22 9.85 17.28
CA ILE A 464 -18.08 8.94 16.50
C ILE A 464 -18.13 7.57 17.18
N LEU A 465 -16.98 7.01 17.53
CA LEU A 465 -16.86 5.63 18.03
C LEU A 465 -17.57 5.43 19.37
N ASP A 466 -17.56 6.44 20.26
CA ASP A 466 -18.25 6.39 21.57
C ASP A 466 -19.79 6.40 21.45
N GLN A 467 -20.32 6.71 20.26
CA GLN A 467 -21.76 6.64 19.99
C GLN A 467 -22.20 5.25 19.50
N LEU A 468 -21.24 4.37 19.15
CA LEU A 468 -21.54 3.04 18.60
C LEU A 468 -21.76 2.02 19.70
N ALA A 469 -22.73 1.14 19.50
CA ALA A 469 -22.92 -0.01 20.35
C ALA A 469 -21.75 -0.99 20.21
N GLU A 470 -21.39 -1.62 21.34
CA GLU A 470 -20.38 -2.68 21.36
C GLU A 470 -20.84 -3.89 20.54
N HIS A 471 -19.90 -4.55 19.90
CA HIS A 471 -20.07 -5.83 19.25
C HIS A 471 -19.05 -6.83 19.80
N LYS A 472 -19.28 -8.11 19.56
CA LYS A 472 -18.36 -9.19 19.95
C LYS A 472 -17.57 -9.64 18.74
N THR A 473 -16.26 -9.80 18.90
CA THR A 473 -15.39 -10.54 17.98
C THR A 473 -14.97 -11.85 18.63
N GLU A 474 -14.82 -12.91 17.85
CA GLU A 474 -14.39 -14.24 18.29
C GLU A 474 -13.32 -14.79 17.34
N ALA A 475 -12.30 -15.43 17.88
CA ALA A 475 -11.35 -16.23 17.12
C ALA A 475 -11.80 -17.72 17.17
N ARG A 476 -12.22 -18.25 16.02
CA ARG A 476 -12.55 -19.70 15.87
C ARG A 476 -11.45 -20.39 15.10
N TYR A 477 -11.21 -21.64 15.43
CA TYR A 477 -10.32 -22.52 14.68
C TYR A 477 -11.15 -23.60 13.99
N VAL A 478 -11.48 -23.34 12.73
CA VAL A 478 -12.28 -24.24 11.89
C VAL A 478 -11.38 -25.34 11.34
N LYS A 479 -11.84 -26.60 11.40
CA LYS A 479 -11.11 -27.73 10.81
C LYS A 479 -11.26 -27.73 9.29
N THR A 480 -10.14 -27.69 8.59
CA THR A 480 -10.10 -27.91 7.14
C THR A 480 -10.36 -29.36 6.78
N VAL A 481 -10.61 -29.66 5.50
CA VAL A 481 -10.89 -31.02 5.02
C VAL A 481 -9.72 -32.00 5.25
N ASP A 482 -8.51 -31.50 5.35
CA ASP A 482 -7.28 -32.26 5.69
C ASP A 482 -6.91 -32.17 7.18
N GLY A 483 -7.80 -31.64 8.02
CA GLY A 483 -7.70 -31.66 9.49
C GLY A 483 -6.81 -30.60 10.12
N LYS A 484 -6.36 -29.58 9.34
CA LYS A 484 -5.60 -28.44 9.87
C LYS A 484 -6.53 -27.45 10.58
N ASP A 485 -5.98 -26.65 11.50
CA ASP A 485 -6.71 -25.59 12.18
C ASP A 485 -6.60 -24.29 11.39
N MET A 486 -7.74 -23.74 10.97
CA MET A 486 -7.82 -22.49 10.22
C MET A 486 -8.43 -21.40 11.10
N LEU A 487 -7.66 -20.37 11.43
CA LEU A 487 -8.18 -19.20 12.14
C LEU A 487 -9.28 -18.54 11.32
N THR A 488 -10.43 -18.38 11.93
CA THR A 488 -11.60 -17.69 11.37
C THR A 488 -12.09 -16.67 12.37
N TRP A 489 -11.95 -15.38 12.02
CA TRP A 489 -12.56 -14.32 12.83
C TRP A 489 -14.07 -14.30 12.60
N VAL A 490 -14.84 -14.13 13.67
CA VAL A 490 -16.30 -14.00 13.60
C VAL A 490 -16.70 -12.73 14.35
N LEU A 491 -17.34 -11.79 13.64
CA LEU A 491 -17.90 -10.59 14.26
C LEU A 491 -19.42 -10.77 14.37
N TYR A 492 -19.94 -10.53 15.57
CA TYR A 492 -21.36 -10.60 15.87
C TYR A 492 -22.00 -9.20 15.82
N PRO A 493 -23.28 -9.09 15.42
CA PRO A 493 -23.97 -7.81 15.45
C PRO A 493 -24.06 -7.23 16.87
N PRO A 494 -24.18 -5.91 17.01
CA PRO A 494 -24.43 -5.30 18.32
C PRO A 494 -25.64 -5.92 19.02
N GLN A 495 -25.55 -6.10 20.35
CA GLN A 495 -26.61 -6.72 21.16
C GLN A 495 -26.96 -8.16 20.69
N PHE A 496 -25.97 -8.90 20.23
CA PHE A 496 -26.14 -10.27 19.78
C PHE A 496 -26.83 -11.14 20.83
N ASP A 497 -27.87 -11.88 20.39
CA ASP A 497 -28.65 -12.81 21.20
C ASP A 497 -28.61 -14.20 20.53
N PRO A 498 -27.91 -15.19 21.08
CA PRO A 498 -27.75 -16.51 20.45
C PRO A 498 -29.07 -17.30 20.29
N SER A 499 -30.17 -16.82 20.86
CA SER A 499 -31.50 -17.41 20.68
C SER A 499 -32.24 -16.91 19.44
N LYS A 500 -31.69 -15.91 18.73
CA LYS A 500 -32.24 -15.34 17.50
C LYS A 500 -31.42 -15.78 16.30
N GLU A 501 -32.07 -15.79 15.14
CA GLU A 501 -31.44 -16.07 13.87
C GLU A 501 -30.99 -14.76 13.20
N TYR A 502 -29.77 -14.77 12.62
CA TYR A 502 -29.17 -13.64 11.93
C TYR A 502 -28.74 -14.04 10.51
N PRO A 503 -28.90 -13.16 9.52
CA PRO A 503 -28.22 -13.34 8.25
C PRO A 503 -26.70 -13.23 8.44
N SER A 504 -25.94 -13.89 7.57
CA SER A 504 -24.48 -13.93 7.69
C SER A 504 -23.78 -13.65 6.36
N ILE A 505 -22.54 -13.18 6.46
CA ILE A 505 -21.66 -12.86 5.33
C ILE A 505 -20.34 -13.59 5.54
N LEU A 506 -19.98 -14.46 4.62
CA LEU A 506 -18.63 -15.03 4.54
C LEU A 506 -17.80 -14.18 3.57
N ILE A 507 -16.64 -13.72 4.00
CA ILE A 507 -15.73 -12.95 3.19
C ILE A 507 -14.71 -13.87 2.50
N CYS A 508 -14.75 -13.86 1.17
CA CYS A 508 -13.71 -14.45 0.35
C CYS A 508 -12.57 -13.43 0.19
N LEU A 509 -11.41 -13.75 0.77
CA LEU A 509 -10.25 -12.87 0.78
C LEU A 509 -9.64 -12.71 -0.62
N GLY A 510 -9.34 -11.48 -1.02
CA GLY A 510 -8.54 -11.14 -2.21
C GLY A 510 -7.06 -11.46 -2.04
N GLY A 511 -6.28 -11.09 -3.01
CA GLY A 511 -4.86 -11.40 -3.10
C GLY A 511 -4.55 -12.15 -4.41
N PRO A 512 -4.33 -13.49 -4.40
CA PRO A 512 -4.82 -14.54 -3.50
C PRO A 512 -4.11 -14.66 -2.15
N GLN A 513 -2.86 -14.25 -2.07
CA GLN A 513 -2.13 -14.28 -0.81
C GLN A 513 -2.38 -12.98 -0.03
N GLY A 514 -2.86 -13.11 1.18
CA GLY A 514 -3.21 -11.98 2.05
C GLY A 514 -3.68 -12.49 3.41
N THR A 515 -3.99 -11.60 4.35
CA THR A 515 -4.44 -11.97 5.70
C THR A 515 -5.67 -11.16 6.12
N LEU A 516 -6.64 -11.83 6.72
CA LEU A 516 -7.70 -11.21 7.49
C LEU A 516 -7.20 -11.08 8.94
N SER A 517 -6.57 -9.94 9.24
CA SER A 517 -6.05 -9.59 10.57
C SER A 517 -7.03 -8.69 11.32
N GLN A 518 -6.58 -8.01 12.34
CA GLN A 518 -7.37 -7.00 13.05
C GLN A 518 -7.33 -5.62 12.37
N GLY A 519 -6.77 -5.51 11.17
CA GLY A 519 -6.63 -4.26 10.43
C GLY A 519 -7.96 -3.56 10.13
N TRP A 520 -8.00 -2.23 10.34
CA TRP A 520 -9.14 -1.41 9.98
C TRP A 520 -9.19 -1.10 8.48
N SER A 521 -10.33 -1.31 7.85
CA SER A 521 -10.54 -0.95 6.45
C SER A 521 -11.65 0.10 6.30
N TYR A 522 -11.43 1.12 5.46
CA TYR A 522 -12.45 2.09 5.06
C TYR A 522 -13.25 1.64 3.82
N ARG A 523 -12.89 0.54 3.20
CA ARG A 523 -13.58 -0.05 2.03
C ARG A 523 -14.39 -1.26 2.45
N TRP A 524 -13.75 -2.33 2.91
CA TRP A 524 -14.36 -3.55 3.42
C TRP A 524 -14.33 -3.50 4.95
N ASN A 525 -15.27 -2.79 5.56
CA ASN A 525 -15.31 -2.61 7.01
C ASN A 525 -16.22 -3.65 7.66
N TYR A 526 -15.62 -4.57 8.40
CA TYR A 526 -16.34 -5.70 8.99
C TYR A 526 -17.21 -5.26 10.17
N ARG A 527 -16.78 -4.25 10.95
CA ARG A 527 -17.60 -3.64 11.99
C ARG A 527 -18.86 -3.00 11.41
N LEU A 528 -18.76 -2.30 10.30
CA LEU A 528 -19.93 -1.78 9.59
C LEU A 528 -20.89 -2.90 9.19
N MET A 529 -20.38 -3.99 8.60
CA MET A 529 -21.19 -5.13 8.19
C MET A 529 -21.92 -5.76 9.40
N ALA A 530 -21.21 -6.00 10.50
CA ALA A 530 -21.79 -6.49 11.75
C ALA A 530 -22.84 -5.52 12.31
N SER A 531 -22.57 -4.21 12.26
CA SER A 531 -23.47 -3.16 12.71
C SER A 531 -24.79 -3.10 11.93
N GLN A 532 -24.80 -3.57 10.66
CA GLN A 532 -26.02 -3.72 9.87
C GLN A 532 -26.82 -4.97 10.22
N GLY A 533 -26.39 -5.75 11.19
CA GLY A 533 -27.11 -6.92 11.69
C GLY A 533 -26.65 -8.27 11.16
N TYR A 534 -25.49 -8.34 10.50
CA TYR A 534 -24.96 -9.60 9.96
C TYR A 534 -23.94 -10.23 10.92
N VAL A 535 -23.91 -11.56 10.98
CA VAL A 535 -22.75 -12.31 11.48
C VAL A 535 -21.72 -12.34 10.37
N VAL A 536 -20.51 -11.79 10.61
CA VAL A 536 -19.46 -11.69 9.59
C VAL A 536 -18.40 -12.74 9.86
N VAL A 537 -18.11 -13.58 8.85
CA VAL A 537 -17.22 -14.74 8.93
C VAL A 537 -16.01 -14.50 8.05
N LEU A 538 -14.82 -14.53 8.64
CA LEU A 538 -13.55 -14.10 8.04
C LEU A 538 -12.52 -15.23 8.08
N PRO A 539 -12.60 -16.25 7.21
CA PRO A 539 -11.69 -17.39 7.26
C PRO A 539 -10.31 -17.05 6.66
N ASN A 540 -9.26 -17.34 7.42
CA ASN A 540 -7.86 -17.26 6.96
C ASN A 540 -7.47 -18.59 6.28
N ARG A 541 -8.10 -18.83 5.13
CA ARG A 541 -7.89 -20.02 4.32
C ARG A 541 -6.44 -20.14 3.85
N ARG A 542 -6.01 -21.31 3.36
CA ARG A 542 -4.68 -21.45 2.78
C ARG A 542 -4.43 -20.43 1.66
N GLY A 543 -3.21 -19.95 1.55
CA GLY A 543 -2.84 -18.73 0.84
C GLY A 543 -2.73 -17.50 1.75
N THR A 544 -3.10 -17.61 3.04
CA THR A 544 -2.93 -16.52 4.03
C THR A 544 -1.46 -16.42 4.47
N THR A 545 -0.92 -15.21 4.48
CA THR A 545 0.53 -14.96 4.69
C THR A 545 0.97 -15.01 6.16
N ALA A 546 0.04 -14.99 7.12
CA ALA A 546 0.34 -14.93 8.56
C ALA A 546 0.67 -16.27 9.22
N PHE A 547 0.63 -17.39 8.49
CA PHE A 547 0.82 -18.74 9.08
C PHE A 547 2.05 -19.47 8.53
N GLY A 548 2.96 -18.73 7.90
CA GLY A 548 4.20 -19.21 7.31
C GLY A 548 4.08 -19.54 5.82
N GLN A 549 5.25 -19.67 5.17
CA GLN A 549 5.34 -19.78 3.72
C GLN A 549 4.64 -21.05 3.17
N GLU A 550 4.72 -22.18 3.88
CA GLU A 550 4.02 -23.41 3.48
C GLU A 550 2.50 -23.21 3.32
N TRP A 551 1.86 -22.48 4.27
CA TRP A 551 0.43 -22.18 4.20
C TRP A 551 0.11 -21.19 3.06
N THR A 552 0.98 -20.22 2.85
CA THR A 552 0.87 -19.21 1.79
C THR A 552 0.93 -19.84 0.40
N GLU A 553 1.89 -20.72 0.16
CA GLU A 553 2.17 -21.30 -1.15
C GLU A 553 1.11 -22.31 -1.63
N GLN A 554 0.32 -22.90 -0.73
CA GLN A 554 -0.66 -23.92 -1.08
C GLN A 554 -1.77 -23.45 -2.01
N ILE A 555 -1.88 -22.15 -2.27
CA ILE A 555 -2.85 -21.60 -3.21
C ILE A 555 -2.25 -21.41 -4.61
N SER A 556 -0.95 -21.19 -4.73
CA SER A 556 -0.28 -20.94 -6.00
C SER A 556 -0.33 -22.19 -6.89
N GLY A 557 -0.79 -22.03 -8.13
CA GLY A 557 -1.03 -23.12 -9.07
C GLY A 557 -2.25 -24.02 -8.73
N ASP A 558 -3.05 -23.66 -7.72
CA ASP A 558 -4.23 -24.42 -7.31
C ASP A 558 -5.40 -23.55 -6.81
N TYR A 559 -5.73 -22.50 -7.52
CA TYR A 559 -6.83 -21.59 -7.20
C TYR A 559 -8.18 -22.30 -7.01
N PRO A 560 -8.58 -23.30 -7.85
CA PRO A 560 -9.80 -24.05 -7.66
C PRO A 560 -9.69 -25.20 -6.64
N GLY A 561 -8.67 -25.21 -5.81
CA GLY A 561 -8.28 -26.33 -4.97
C GLY A 561 -8.79 -26.29 -3.54
N LEU A 562 -7.89 -26.64 -2.60
CA LEU A 562 -8.21 -26.79 -1.19
C LEU A 562 -8.67 -25.49 -0.53
N ASN A 563 -8.20 -24.34 -0.99
CA ASN A 563 -8.65 -23.04 -0.48
C ASN A 563 -10.16 -22.82 -0.66
N MET A 564 -10.79 -23.37 -1.71
CA MET A 564 -12.24 -23.33 -1.89
C MET A 564 -12.95 -24.24 -0.89
N GLN A 565 -12.34 -25.37 -0.54
CA GLN A 565 -12.86 -26.27 0.50
C GLN A 565 -12.76 -25.63 1.90
N ASP A 566 -11.74 -24.80 2.13
CA ASP A 566 -11.58 -24.03 3.38
C ASP A 566 -12.73 -23.03 3.58
N TYR A 567 -13.13 -22.29 2.53
CA TYR A 567 -14.34 -21.44 2.58
C TYR A 567 -15.60 -22.23 2.89
N LEU A 568 -15.79 -23.36 2.21
CA LEU A 568 -16.97 -24.23 2.44
C LEU A 568 -16.95 -24.85 3.85
N ALA A 569 -15.78 -25.19 4.40
CA ALA A 569 -15.66 -25.70 5.76
C ALA A 569 -16.10 -24.63 6.78
N ALA A 570 -15.62 -23.39 6.64
CA ALA A 570 -16.02 -22.27 7.49
C ALA A 570 -17.53 -21.97 7.38
N ALA A 571 -18.07 -21.97 6.16
CA ALA A 571 -19.50 -21.74 5.93
C ALA A 571 -20.36 -22.83 6.58
N ARG A 572 -20.01 -24.09 6.41
CA ARG A 572 -20.76 -25.25 6.96
C ARG A 572 -20.71 -25.28 8.48
N GLU A 573 -19.55 -24.98 9.09
CA GLU A 573 -19.42 -24.88 10.54
C GLU A 573 -20.30 -23.77 11.10
N MET A 574 -20.27 -22.58 10.48
CA MET A 574 -21.11 -21.46 10.92
C MET A 574 -22.61 -21.73 10.70
N LYS A 575 -23.01 -22.37 9.59
CA LYS A 575 -24.42 -22.73 9.35
C LYS A 575 -24.93 -23.83 10.29
N ALA A 576 -24.07 -24.53 11.00
CA ALA A 576 -24.48 -25.47 12.05
C ALA A 576 -24.87 -24.77 13.36
N GLU A 577 -24.52 -23.50 13.51
CA GLU A 577 -24.93 -22.70 14.66
C GLU A 577 -26.41 -22.31 14.58
N PRO A 578 -27.20 -22.44 15.65
CA PRO A 578 -28.64 -22.21 15.64
C PRO A 578 -29.02 -20.73 15.37
N PHE A 579 -28.08 -19.83 15.52
CA PHE A 579 -28.27 -18.39 15.28
C PHE A 579 -27.90 -17.95 13.86
N VAL A 580 -27.38 -18.82 13.02
CA VAL A 580 -27.02 -18.50 11.63
C VAL A 580 -28.13 -18.95 10.70
N GLY A 581 -28.77 -17.97 10.05
CA GLY A 581 -29.75 -18.19 9.02
C GLY A 581 -29.18 -18.28 7.61
N LYS A 582 -29.71 -17.47 6.71
CA LYS A 582 -29.18 -17.35 5.34
C LYS A 582 -27.78 -16.77 5.33
N MET A 583 -26.98 -17.18 4.36
CA MET A 583 -25.58 -16.78 4.23
C MET A 583 -25.26 -16.32 2.81
N ALA A 584 -24.61 -15.17 2.68
CA ALA A 584 -23.98 -14.75 1.43
C ALA A 584 -22.47 -14.98 1.47
N ALA A 585 -21.85 -15.21 0.29
CA ALA A 585 -20.41 -15.09 0.13
C ALA A 585 -20.08 -13.85 -0.70
N CYS A 586 -19.14 -13.04 -0.18
CA CYS A 586 -18.74 -11.77 -0.79
C CYS A 586 -17.21 -11.70 -0.90
N GLY A 587 -16.68 -11.17 -2.02
CA GLY A 587 -15.25 -11.05 -2.17
C GLY A 587 -14.84 -10.13 -3.30
N ALA A 588 -13.58 -9.65 -3.25
CA ALA A 588 -13.01 -8.78 -4.26
C ALA A 588 -11.74 -9.38 -4.86
N SER A 589 -11.43 -9.03 -6.12
CA SER A 589 -10.22 -9.47 -6.81
C SER A 589 -10.19 -11.01 -6.90
N TYR A 590 -9.15 -11.65 -6.41
CA TYR A 590 -9.16 -13.10 -6.22
C TYR A 590 -10.34 -13.58 -5.35
N GLY A 591 -10.80 -12.78 -4.38
CA GLY A 591 -12.03 -13.08 -3.64
C GLY A 591 -13.27 -13.07 -4.51
N GLY A 592 -13.31 -12.21 -5.53
CA GLY A 592 -14.34 -12.21 -6.59
C GLY A 592 -14.25 -13.45 -7.50
N TYR A 593 -13.04 -13.90 -7.84
CA TYR A 593 -12.80 -15.21 -8.45
C TYR A 593 -13.42 -16.34 -7.61
N SER A 594 -13.12 -16.33 -6.30
CA SER A 594 -13.65 -17.33 -5.37
C SER A 594 -15.17 -17.35 -5.37
N VAL A 595 -15.80 -16.17 -5.39
CA VAL A 595 -17.26 -16.04 -5.49
C VAL A 595 -17.78 -16.66 -6.79
N TYR A 596 -17.20 -16.31 -7.94
CA TYR A 596 -17.63 -16.90 -9.22
C TYR A 596 -17.42 -18.42 -9.28
N TYR A 597 -16.33 -18.91 -8.71
CA TYR A 597 -16.08 -20.35 -8.64
C TYR A 597 -17.10 -21.05 -7.73
N LEU A 598 -17.35 -20.48 -6.55
CA LEU A 598 -18.34 -20.99 -5.59
C LEU A 598 -19.76 -20.95 -6.16
N CYS A 599 -20.13 -19.99 -7.00
CA CYS A 599 -21.43 -19.97 -7.70
C CYS A 599 -21.73 -21.31 -8.41
N GLY A 600 -20.70 -22.01 -8.87
CA GLY A 600 -20.84 -23.32 -9.55
C GLY A 600 -20.53 -24.54 -8.70
N THR A 601 -20.11 -24.39 -7.43
CA THR A 601 -19.57 -25.49 -6.61
C THR A 601 -20.04 -25.50 -5.15
N HIS A 602 -20.91 -24.59 -4.71
CA HIS A 602 -21.25 -24.40 -3.30
C HIS A 602 -22.29 -25.40 -2.73
N GLU A 603 -22.92 -26.22 -3.57
CA GLU A 603 -23.91 -27.23 -3.14
C GLU A 603 -24.98 -26.64 -2.20
N ASP A 604 -25.61 -25.53 -2.61
CA ASP A 604 -26.65 -24.80 -1.88
C ASP A 604 -26.22 -24.25 -0.50
N THR A 605 -24.91 -24.11 -0.27
CA THR A 605 -24.37 -23.53 0.98
C THR A 605 -24.70 -22.05 1.12
N PHE A 606 -24.69 -21.28 0.03
CA PHE A 606 -24.91 -19.83 0.01
C PHE A 606 -26.24 -19.46 -0.65
N ASP A 607 -26.88 -18.43 -0.12
CA ASP A 607 -28.18 -17.91 -0.56
C ASP A 607 -28.05 -16.71 -1.51
N ALA A 608 -26.90 -16.02 -1.48
CA ALA A 608 -26.57 -14.91 -2.37
C ALA A 608 -25.06 -14.74 -2.54
N PHE A 609 -24.66 -14.04 -3.60
CA PHE A 609 -23.27 -13.74 -3.90
C PHE A 609 -23.06 -12.26 -4.26
N ILE A 610 -21.87 -11.70 -3.87
CA ILE A 610 -21.38 -10.42 -4.33
C ILE A 610 -19.93 -10.58 -4.76
N ALA A 611 -19.64 -10.37 -6.05
CA ALA A 611 -18.30 -10.36 -6.61
C ALA A 611 -17.90 -8.94 -7.00
N HIS A 612 -16.81 -8.44 -6.43
CA HIS A 612 -16.23 -7.14 -6.76
C HIS A 612 -14.92 -7.35 -7.52
N ALA A 613 -14.80 -6.74 -8.71
CA ALA A 613 -13.60 -6.81 -9.53
C ALA A 613 -12.99 -8.22 -9.59
N GLY A 614 -13.87 -9.23 -9.79
CA GLY A 614 -13.51 -10.64 -9.74
C GLY A 614 -13.02 -11.17 -11.07
N ILE A 615 -12.07 -12.10 -11.02
CA ILE A 615 -11.58 -12.83 -12.19
C ILE A 615 -12.60 -13.90 -12.57
N PHE A 616 -13.14 -13.82 -13.79
CA PHE A 616 -14.14 -14.74 -14.31
C PHE A 616 -13.57 -15.71 -15.33
N ASN A 617 -12.71 -15.21 -16.22
CA ASN A 617 -12.05 -15.99 -17.26
C ASN A 617 -10.53 -15.85 -17.16
N GLU A 618 -9.89 -16.84 -16.59
CA GLU A 618 -8.43 -16.84 -16.34
C GLU A 618 -7.60 -16.72 -17.62
N GLU A 619 -8.08 -17.27 -18.75
CA GLU A 619 -7.38 -17.13 -20.04
C GLU A 619 -7.36 -15.67 -20.49
N HIS A 620 -8.48 -14.95 -20.32
CA HIS A 620 -8.58 -13.52 -20.64
C HIS A 620 -7.77 -12.67 -19.65
N MET A 621 -7.89 -12.98 -18.35
CA MET A 621 -7.15 -12.28 -17.29
C MET A 621 -5.65 -12.29 -17.53
N TYR A 622 -5.05 -13.46 -17.85
CA TYR A 622 -3.64 -13.60 -18.14
C TYR A 622 -3.16 -12.62 -19.23
N MET A 623 -3.98 -12.43 -20.28
CA MET A 623 -3.60 -11.61 -21.44
C MET A 623 -3.91 -10.12 -21.29
N THR A 624 -4.66 -9.73 -20.25
CA THR A 624 -5.19 -8.35 -20.17
C THR A 624 -4.88 -7.62 -18.87
N THR A 625 -4.41 -8.32 -17.83
CA THR A 625 -3.92 -7.68 -16.60
C THR A 625 -2.69 -6.82 -16.86
N GLU A 626 -2.54 -5.73 -16.12
CA GLU A 626 -1.30 -4.94 -16.11
C GLU A 626 -0.15 -5.65 -15.40
N GLU A 627 -0.46 -6.62 -14.54
CA GLU A 627 0.42 -7.37 -13.65
C GLU A 627 0.74 -8.76 -14.22
N MET A 628 1.41 -8.80 -15.37
CA MET A 628 1.57 -10.05 -16.13
C MET A 628 2.48 -11.09 -15.43
N TRP A 629 3.44 -10.66 -14.60
CA TRP A 629 4.30 -11.57 -13.81
C TRP A 629 3.48 -12.43 -12.87
N PHE A 630 2.45 -11.88 -12.24
CA PHE A 630 1.62 -12.56 -11.26
C PHE A 630 0.90 -13.81 -11.83
N PRO A 631 0.04 -13.73 -12.86
CA PRO A 631 -0.58 -14.93 -13.42
C PRO A 631 0.44 -15.85 -14.10
N ASN A 632 1.55 -15.32 -14.62
CA ASN A 632 2.61 -16.15 -15.20
C ASN A 632 3.23 -17.07 -14.15
N PHE A 633 3.48 -16.57 -12.96
CA PHE A 633 4.00 -17.35 -11.84
C PHE A 633 2.92 -18.24 -11.20
N ASP A 634 1.80 -17.62 -10.79
CA ASP A 634 0.82 -18.28 -9.93
C ASP A 634 -0.03 -19.34 -10.65
N ASN A 635 -0.26 -19.21 -11.97
CA ASN A 635 -0.99 -20.22 -12.74
C ASN A 635 -0.08 -21.37 -13.23
N GLY A 636 1.23 -21.19 -13.14
CA GLY A 636 2.21 -22.14 -13.65
C GLY A 636 2.68 -23.17 -12.63
N GLY A 637 3.28 -24.24 -13.15
CA GLY A 637 3.95 -25.25 -12.35
C GLY A 637 5.43 -25.00 -12.12
N THR A 638 6.00 -24.00 -12.81
CA THR A 638 7.42 -23.65 -12.68
C THR A 638 7.54 -22.27 -12.05
N HIS A 639 8.25 -22.22 -10.94
CA HIS A 639 8.54 -21.00 -10.21
C HIS A 639 9.83 -20.33 -10.70
N GLU A 640 10.17 -20.50 -11.99
CA GLU A 640 11.34 -19.89 -12.58
C GLU A 640 10.96 -19.14 -13.85
N THR A 641 11.03 -17.82 -13.79
CA THR A 641 11.03 -16.97 -14.97
C THR A 641 12.44 -16.92 -15.51
N VAL A 642 12.75 -17.80 -16.48
CA VAL A 642 14.06 -17.84 -17.12
C VAL A 642 14.03 -16.98 -18.38
N ILE A 643 14.83 -15.93 -18.41
CA ILE A 643 15.06 -15.15 -19.63
C ILE A 643 15.99 -15.97 -20.55
N ASP A 644 15.46 -16.42 -21.67
CA ASP A 644 16.26 -17.12 -22.69
C ASP A 644 16.91 -16.09 -23.65
N PRO A 645 18.23 -15.95 -23.63
CA PRO A 645 18.94 -15.00 -24.48
C PRO A 645 18.83 -15.29 -25.99
N ARG A 646 18.34 -16.48 -26.38
CA ARG A 646 18.17 -16.88 -27.79
C ARG A 646 16.86 -16.42 -28.40
N VAL A 647 15.95 -15.82 -27.61
CA VAL A 647 14.63 -15.40 -28.09
C VAL A 647 14.72 -14.43 -29.25
N GLY A 648 13.94 -14.73 -30.28
CA GLY A 648 13.96 -13.99 -31.55
C GLY A 648 15.08 -14.47 -32.51
N THR A 649 15.87 -15.48 -32.12
CA THR A 649 16.83 -16.14 -33.02
C THR A 649 16.17 -17.34 -33.72
N ALA A 650 16.84 -17.88 -34.74
CA ALA A 650 16.41 -19.09 -35.42
C ALA A 650 16.45 -20.35 -34.53
N GLU A 651 17.18 -20.29 -33.43
CA GLU A 651 17.33 -21.40 -32.47
C GLU A 651 16.20 -21.46 -31.45
N ALA A 652 15.52 -20.30 -31.18
CA ALA A 652 14.37 -20.22 -30.31
C ALA A 652 13.26 -19.39 -31.00
N PRO A 653 12.62 -19.96 -32.03
CA PRO A 653 11.49 -19.30 -32.67
C PRO A 653 10.32 -19.20 -31.73
N VAL A 654 9.57 -18.10 -31.83
CA VAL A 654 8.33 -17.91 -31.08
C VAL A 654 7.32 -18.98 -31.49
N GLY A 655 6.90 -19.82 -30.54
CA GLY A 655 5.90 -20.86 -30.75
C GLY A 655 5.98 -21.98 -29.71
N PRO A 656 4.98 -22.86 -29.64
CA PRO A 656 4.98 -23.95 -28.68
C PRO A 656 6.14 -24.91 -28.97
N ALA A 657 7.08 -24.99 -28.06
CA ALA A 657 8.22 -25.89 -28.11
C ALA A 657 8.48 -26.47 -26.73
N GLY A 658 8.09 -27.70 -26.51
CA GLY A 658 8.36 -28.45 -25.28
C GLY A 658 7.56 -27.96 -24.05
N ASP A 659 8.15 -28.08 -22.87
CA ASP A 659 7.52 -27.89 -21.56
C ASP A 659 7.30 -26.42 -21.16
N GLY A 660 6.96 -25.58 -22.09
CA GLY A 660 6.66 -24.16 -21.85
C GLY A 660 6.95 -23.30 -23.08
N VAL A 661 6.20 -22.22 -23.22
CA VAL A 661 6.39 -21.26 -24.30
C VAL A 661 7.36 -20.19 -23.86
N THR A 662 8.40 -19.97 -24.64
CA THR A 662 9.31 -18.84 -24.45
C THR A 662 8.90 -17.71 -25.38
N PHE A 663 8.54 -16.57 -24.83
CA PHE A 663 8.19 -15.37 -25.59
C PHE A 663 9.01 -14.18 -25.06
N GLY A 664 9.64 -13.43 -25.96
CA GLY A 664 10.46 -12.30 -25.55
C GLY A 664 11.64 -12.67 -24.64
N GLY A 665 12.05 -13.96 -24.55
CA GLY A 665 13.07 -14.47 -23.64
C GLY A 665 12.57 -14.97 -22.30
N ILE A 666 11.25 -14.97 -22.09
CA ILE A 666 10.65 -15.31 -20.81
C ILE A 666 9.91 -16.64 -20.93
N LYS A 667 10.20 -17.56 -20.01
CA LYS A 667 9.48 -18.82 -19.90
C LYS A 667 8.08 -18.55 -19.32
N GLN A 668 7.03 -18.95 -20.03
CA GLN A 668 5.64 -18.70 -19.69
C GLN A 668 4.96 -19.99 -19.22
N GLY A 669 5.38 -20.50 -18.06
CA GLY A 669 4.80 -21.72 -17.48
C GLY A 669 3.32 -21.59 -17.17
N GLY A 670 2.87 -20.41 -16.74
CA GLY A 670 1.48 -20.10 -16.41
C GLY A 670 0.60 -19.64 -17.56
N SER A 671 1.10 -19.57 -18.80
CA SER A 671 0.31 -19.07 -19.93
C SER A 671 -0.84 -20.01 -20.33
N PRO A 672 -1.93 -19.49 -20.97
CA PRO A 672 -3.04 -20.29 -21.48
C PRO A 672 -2.64 -21.34 -22.54
N TRP A 673 -1.53 -21.16 -23.19
CA TRP A 673 -0.96 -22.08 -24.19
C TRP A 673 0.14 -22.99 -23.63
N SER A 674 0.38 -22.97 -22.31
CA SER A 674 1.31 -23.86 -21.63
C SER A 674 0.80 -25.30 -21.61
N ASN A 675 1.73 -26.26 -21.69
CA ASN A 675 1.47 -27.67 -21.46
C ASN A 675 1.75 -28.11 -20.01
N ASP A 676 2.09 -27.18 -19.13
CA ASP A 676 2.27 -27.49 -17.73
C ASP A 676 0.97 -28.04 -17.12
N PRO A 677 0.98 -29.19 -16.45
CA PRO A 677 -0.25 -29.81 -15.90
C PRO A 677 -1.02 -28.89 -14.93
N LYS A 678 -0.35 -28.02 -14.18
CA LYS A 678 -0.99 -27.07 -13.27
C LYS A 678 -1.71 -25.98 -14.06
N ALA A 679 -1.06 -25.40 -15.07
CA ALA A 679 -1.69 -24.40 -15.94
C ALA A 679 -2.87 -24.97 -16.71
N VAL A 680 -2.73 -26.16 -17.29
CA VAL A 680 -3.84 -26.86 -17.99
C VAL A 680 -5.02 -27.09 -17.05
N ARG A 681 -4.79 -27.57 -15.83
CA ARG A 681 -5.83 -27.75 -14.83
C ARG A 681 -6.47 -26.43 -14.42
N HIS A 682 -5.66 -25.41 -14.20
CA HIS A 682 -6.11 -24.07 -13.80
C HIS A 682 -7.14 -23.52 -14.80
N TYR A 683 -6.77 -23.47 -16.08
CA TYR A 683 -7.66 -22.97 -17.14
C TYR A 683 -8.89 -23.85 -17.38
N ALA A 684 -8.77 -25.17 -17.25
CA ALA A 684 -9.89 -26.09 -17.38
C ALA A 684 -10.96 -25.91 -16.29
N LEU A 685 -10.55 -25.40 -15.12
CA LEU A 685 -11.42 -25.16 -13.96
C LEU A 685 -11.75 -23.68 -13.74
N SER A 686 -11.39 -22.80 -14.67
CA SER A 686 -11.73 -21.38 -14.61
C SER A 686 -13.24 -21.16 -14.43
N PRO A 687 -13.69 -20.18 -13.63
CA PRO A 687 -15.10 -19.97 -13.24
C PRO A 687 -16.06 -19.92 -14.42
N HIS A 688 -15.69 -19.35 -15.56
CA HIS A 688 -16.54 -19.28 -16.76
C HIS A 688 -16.92 -20.65 -17.34
N LYS A 689 -16.17 -21.71 -17.03
CA LYS A 689 -16.50 -23.08 -17.41
C LYS A 689 -17.63 -23.68 -16.55
N LEU A 690 -17.97 -23.04 -15.41
CA LEU A 690 -18.95 -23.53 -14.44
C LEU A 690 -20.31 -22.84 -14.54
N VAL A 691 -20.51 -21.87 -15.43
CA VAL A 691 -21.71 -21.03 -15.51
C VAL A 691 -23.03 -21.84 -15.68
N THR A 692 -22.97 -23.00 -16.30
CA THR A 692 -24.16 -23.89 -16.46
C THR A 692 -24.68 -24.47 -15.14
N LYS A 693 -23.93 -24.34 -14.05
CA LYS A 693 -24.29 -24.73 -12.70
C LYS A 693 -24.78 -23.57 -11.84
N TRP A 694 -24.69 -22.36 -12.35
CA TRP A 694 -25.06 -21.14 -11.60
C TRP A 694 -26.61 -21.05 -11.48
N HIS A 695 -27.10 -20.81 -10.27
CA HIS A 695 -28.52 -20.65 -9.98
C HIS A 695 -28.80 -19.69 -8.82
N THR A 696 -27.78 -19.35 -8.01
CA THR A 696 -27.89 -18.48 -6.85
C THR A 696 -27.71 -17.00 -7.24
N PRO A 697 -28.50 -16.07 -6.67
CA PRO A 697 -28.45 -14.64 -6.99
C PRO A 697 -27.04 -14.05 -6.88
N LEU A 698 -26.62 -13.28 -7.88
CA LEU A 698 -25.28 -12.73 -8.02
C LEU A 698 -25.29 -11.21 -8.30
N MET A 699 -24.62 -10.43 -7.45
CA MET A 699 -24.28 -9.05 -7.72
C MET A 699 -22.83 -8.95 -8.19
N VAL A 700 -22.60 -8.23 -9.28
CA VAL A 700 -21.28 -7.94 -9.84
C VAL A 700 -21.01 -6.46 -9.72
N ILE A 701 -19.86 -6.08 -9.13
CA ILE A 701 -19.41 -4.71 -8.97
C ILE A 701 -18.03 -4.56 -9.62
N HIS A 702 -17.79 -3.47 -10.38
CA HIS A 702 -16.49 -3.27 -11.03
C HIS A 702 -16.17 -1.79 -11.28
N GLY A 703 -14.90 -1.43 -11.24
CA GLY A 703 -14.37 -0.16 -11.72
C GLY A 703 -14.08 -0.18 -13.21
N GLY A 704 -14.44 0.88 -13.92
CA GLY A 704 -14.25 0.96 -15.40
C GLY A 704 -12.80 1.18 -15.82
N MET A 705 -11.95 1.68 -14.90
CA MET A 705 -10.52 1.91 -15.09
C MET A 705 -9.66 0.88 -14.35
N ASP A 706 -10.22 -0.28 -14.08
CA ASP A 706 -9.51 -1.39 -13.46
C ASP A 706 -8.64 -2.10 -14.51
N TYR A 707 -7.32 -1.95 -14.42
CA TYR A 707 -6.37 -2.63 -15.31
C TYR A 707 -5.69 -3.83 -14.62
N ARG A 708 -5.90 -3.98 -13.29
CA ARG A 708 -5.49 -5.15 -12.53
C ARG A 708 -6.37 -6.37 -12.88
N VAL A 709 -7.67 -6.23 -12.69
CA VAL A 709 -8.71 -7.17 -13.17
C VAL A 709 -9.62 -6.39 -14.11
N PRO A 710 -9.45 -6.49 -15.43
CA PRO A 710 -10.18 -5.66 -16.37
C PRO A 710 -11.69 -5.76 -16.23
N VAL A 711 -12.39 -4.64 -16.42
CA VAL A 711 -13.86 -4.53 -16.26
C VAL A 711 -14.64 -5.53 -17.10
N ASP A 712 -14.05 -6.01 -18.20
CA ASP A 712 -14.63 -7.03 -19.08
C ASP A 712 -14.88 -8.34 -18.35
N GLU A 713 -14.10 -8.69 -17.33
CA GLU A 713 -14.30 -9.87 -16.49
C GLU A 713 -15.66 -9.79 -15.76
N GLY A 714 -15.95 -8.65 -15.13
CA GLY A 714 -17.24 -8.44 -14.46
C GLY A 714 -18.41 -8.39 -15.43
N MET A 715 -18.25 -7.71 -16.58
CA MET A 715 -19.30 -7.66 -17.61
C MET A 715 -19.60 -9.05 -18.19
N ALA A 716 -18.57 -9.84 -18.44
CA ALA A 716 -18.73 -11.21 -18.93
C ALA A 716 -19.44 -12.11 -17.92
N ALA A 717 -19.08 -12.03 -16.63
CA ALA A 717 -19.73 -12.78 -15.55
C ALA A 717 -21.22 -12.42 -15.42
N TYR A 718 -21.53 -11.12 -15.43
CA TYR A 718 -22.93 -10.65 -15.41
C TYR A 718 -23.74 -11.14 -16.62
N ASN A 719 -23.18 -11.00 -17.83
CA ASN A 719 -23.85 -11.47 -19.04
C ASN A 719 -24.10 -13.00 -18.99
N ALA A 720 -23.13 -13.77 -18.52
CA ALA A 720 -23.28 -15.21 -18.33
C ALA A 720 -24.41 -15.54 -17.34
N ALA A 721 -24.47 -14.86 -16.19
CA ALA A 721 -25.54 -15.05 -15.20
C ALA A 721 -26.92 -14.73 -15.80
N GLN A 722 -27.07 -13.64 -16.55
CA GLN A 722 -28.31 -13.25 -17.22
C GLN A 722 -28.72 -14.30 -18.26
N MET A 723 -27.80 -14.80 -19.07
CA MET A 723 -28.07 -15.86 -20.06
C MET A 723 -28.50 -17.20 -19.43
N MET A 724 -28.01 -17.46 -18.22
CA MET A 724 -28.42 -18.65 -17.44
C MET A 724 -29.73 -18.45 -16.66
N GLY A 725 -30.34 -17.26 -16.71
CA GLY A 725 -31.56 -16.92 -15.97
C GLY A 725 -31.32 -16.73 -14.46
N VAL A 726 -30.08 -16.51 -14.05
CA VAL A 726 -29.72 -16.22 -12.64
C VAL A 726 -30.12 -14.78 -12.30
N PRO A 727 -30.88 -14.55 -11.21
CA PRO A 727 -31.12 -13.19 -10.73
C PRO A 727 -29.80 -12.47 -10.50
N SER A 728 -29.57 -11.39 -11.22
CA SER A 728 -28.27 -10.73 -11.14
C SER A 728 -28.35 -9.21 -11.35
N ARG A 729 -27.39 -8.51 -10.73
CA ARG A 729 -27.23 -7.05 -10.80
C ARG A 729 -25.81 -6.70 -11.18
N LEU A 730 -25.64 -5.72 -12.07
CA LEU A 730 -24.34 -5.15 -12.45
C LEU A 730 -24.25 -3.72 -11.94
N LEU A 731 -23.17 -3.40 -11.23
CA LEU A 731 -22.84 -2.05 -10.77
C LEU A 731 -21.44 -1.67 -11.27
N ILE A 732 -21.38 -0.77 -12.26
CA ILE A 732 -20.12 -0.26 -12.83
C ILE A 732 -19.89 1.16 -12.38
N PHE A 733 -18.66 1.46 -11.97
CA PHE A 733 -18.14 2.78 -11.68
C PHE A 733 -17.16 3.19 -12.78
N PRO A 734 -17.57 3.94 -13.81
CA PRO A 734 -16.77 4.13 -15.03
C PRO A 734 -15.43 4.83 -14.82
N ASP A 735 -15.30 5.58 -13.73
CA ASP A 735 -14.17 6.44 -13.39
C ASP A 735 -13.46 6.02 -12.09
N GLU A 736 -13.63 4.76 -11.68
CA GLU A 736 -12.91 4.12 -10.57
C GLU A 736 -12.03 2.98 -11.09
N ASN A 737 -10.99 2.68 -10.32
CA ASN A 737 -10.05 1.59 -10.57
C ASN A 737 -10.46 0.29 -9.86
N HIS A 738 -9.50 -0.57 -9.53
CA HIS A 738 -9.71 -1.80 -8.75
C HIS A 738 -10.31 -1.54 -7.36
N TRP A 739 -10.18 -0.32 -6.86
CA TRP A 739 -10.75 0.17 -5.61
C TRP A 739 -11.74 1.29 -5.86
N ILE A 740 -12.87 1.30 -5.17
CA ILE A 740 -13.85 2.39 -5.25
C ILE A 740 -13.50 3.40 -4.17
N LEU A 741 -12.88 4.52 -4.56
CA LEU A 741 -12.24 5.45 -3.63
C LEU A 741 -12.91 6.81 -3.53
N LYS A 742 -13.60 7.29 -4.59
CA LYS A 742 -14.30 8.58 -4.54
C LYS A 742 -15.44 8.51 -3.51
N PRO A 743 -15.58 9.49 -2.62
CA PRO A 743 -16.51 9.41 -1.49
C PRO A 743 -17.96 9.10 -1.85
N GLN A 744 -18.50 9.72 -2.91
CA GLN A 744 -19.87 9.44 -3.35
C GLN A 744 -20.01 8.06 -3.97
N ASN A 745 -19.01 7.58 -4.68
CA ASN A 745 -18.98 6.23 -5.24
C ASN A 745 -18.87 5.19 -4.13
N ALA A 746 -18.02 5.41 -3.12
CA ALA A 746 -17.91 4.55 -1.95
C ALA A 746 -19.25 4.49 -1.16
N MET A 747 -19.95 5.64 -1.03
CA MET A 747 -21.27 5.70 -0.42
C MET A 747 -22.29 4.87 -1.22
N LEU A 748 -22.31 5.02 -2.55
CA LEU A 748 -23.20 4.25 -3.44
C LEU A 748 -22.89 2.76 -3.37
N TRP A 749 -21.59 2.40 -3.35
CA TRP A 749 -21.14 1.01 -3.19
C TRP A 749 -21.74 0.36 -1.94
N HIS A 750 -21.60 0.99 -0.77
CA HIS A 750 -22.14 0.45 0.48
C HIS A 750 -23.68 0.32 0.45
N ARG A 751 -24.37 1.32 -0.08
CA ARG A 751 -25.84 1.30 -0.16
C ARG A 751 -26.35 0.18 -1.05
N GLU A 752 -25.75 -0.02 -2.23
CA GLU A 752 -26.11 -1.09 -3.14
C GLU A 752 -25.71 -2.47 -2.60
N TYR A 753 -24.56 -2.59 -1.92
CA TYR A 753 -24.11 -3.80 -1.25
C TYR A 753 -25.11 -4.28 -0.22
N PHE A 754 -25.51 -3.41 0.72
CA PHE A 754 -26.48 -3.78 1.75
C PHE A 754 -27.90 -3.92 1.20
N ARG A 755 -28.29 -3.16 0.19
CA ARG A 755 -29.58 -3.34 -0.50
C ARG A 755 -29.67 -4.74 -1.12
N TRP A 756 -28.62 -5.20 -1.80
CA TRP A 756 -28.58 -6.54 -2.38
C TRP A 756 -28.70 -7.62 -1.32
N LEU A 757 -27.94 -7.53 -0.25
CA LEU A 757 -28.01 -8.49 0.86
C LEU A 757 -29.41 -8.52 1.48
N SER A 758 -30.04 -7.38 1.70
CA SER A 758 -31.39 -7.31 2.30
C SER A 758 -32.50 -7.84 1.39
N GLU A 759 -32.28 -7.92 0.08
CA GLU A 759 -33.21 -8.52 -0.88
C GLU A 759 -33.18 -10.05 -0.85
N TRP A 760 -32.04 -10.64 -0.48
CA TRP A 760 -31.84 -12.09 -0.61
C TRP A 760 -31.62 -12.83 0.71
N LEU A 761 -31.12 -12.17 1.75
CA LEU A 761 -30.94 -12.72 3.09
C LEU A 761 -32.08 -12.32 4.03
#